data_bee1ee21e227dfcc6fd2277b96ef08c4
#
_entry.id   bee1ee21e227dfcc6fd2277b96ef08c4
#
_cell.length_a   1.000
_cell.length_b   1.000
_cell.length_c   1.000
_cell.angle_alpha   90.00
_cell.angle_beta   90.00
_cell.angle_gamma   90.00
#
_symmetry.space_group_name_H-M   'P 1'
#
loop_
_entity.id
_entity.type
_entity.pdbx_description
1 polymer ?
#
loop_
_entity_poly.entity_id
_entity_poly.type
_entity_poly.pdbx_seq_one_letter_code
_entity_poly.pdbx_strand_id
1 'polypeptide(L)'
;MPTDHRTQLASIRRFDQLVAYLRDELDWPIESDNFEDLTFEYTPEEIGIDVQNAAKIQEIKRLRPLEASQPWGIFFVKFEPKRLPVVALRRILGQFALKKRASANKADRQAWAADDLLFISSYGEAGDDRCIAFAHFSKPQAGEDLPTLKVLGWDNLDTPLHLDDVAHKLTEHLSWPDEDDPAAWRDRWRGAFTLRHRQVITTSKELSIRLAELARAIRDRIKAALSIETDKGPLTQLMKAFQTALVHDLDADGFADMYAQTISYGLLSARIADPHKKTADDLAAHMRTNPFLRELMETFLKVGGRQGKAGGPGIDFDELGVSEVVELLDDADMEAVVRDFGDQNPEEDPVIHFYELFLKEYDAKKRMQRGVFYTPRPVVSYIVRSVDELLRTEFGLADGLADTTTWAEMAKRHQDLKIPKGVSPDQDFVQILDPATGTGTFLVEVIDLIHKTLVAKWKKQGHGEKKIDALWNEYVPKHLLKRLHGYELLMAPYAIAHLKIGLKLYETGYRFGSDERARVFLTNALEPAKDFSGWFEFAIPALAHEALAVNTIKRARRFTVLIGNPPYSGESSNTGEWISALIRDYHFVDGKPLGEANPRWLQDDYVKFIRLTQQLITATGSGVVGIITNHAYIDNATFRGARQSIINSFSRTWVLDLHGNTKKAEKHPDGSTDTNVFEIQQGVAISFLVSRIENAENEMNHCDIFGTRECKVLELSSTSILTTAWNTVHPQSPFYLFVPQDKTLSSEYHQFIKITEAMPLHSNGVVTARDHMCINWCANDAWEAVQEFANLKPDVARERFELGSDSRDWQVRLAQADVKRDGPSRKRIVPIHYRPFDTRWTYYTGRSRGYLCMPRGETMSNMLGGQNIALITSRMTKGETFKHVQVTRDVSEAIVMSPKTSNNGFIFPLFLMPGSHQSGGLMLRAKPVANFATAFLRLVAKG
;
A
#
# COMPACT_ATOMS: atom_id res chain seq x y z
N MET A 1 -21.14 44.20 -7.88
CA MET A 1 -20.48 43.14 -7.15
C MET A 1 -19.49 42.54 -8.12
N PRO A 2 -18.23 42.28 -7.80
CA PRO A 2 -17.34 41.60 -8.75
C PRO A 2 -17.98 40.24 -9.06
N THR A 3 -18.23 39.95 -10.31
CA THR A 3 -18.74 38.71 -10.84
C THR A 3 -17.74 37.62 -10.46
N ASP A 4 -18.21 36.54 -9.81
CA ASP A 4 -17.35 35.41 -9.43
C ASP A 4 -17.08 34.58 -10.70
N HIS A 5 -16.05 34.96 -11.47
CA HIS A 5 -15.60 34.29 -12.70
C HIS A 5 -15.44 32.76 -12.49
N ARG A 6 -15.03 32.34 -11.31
CA ARG A 6 -14.89 30.93 -10.96
C ARG A 6 -16.23 30.19 -11.03
N THR A 7 -17.28 30.75 -10.44
CA THR A 7 -18.61 30.15 -10.45
C THR A 7 -19.19 30.07 -11.86
N GLN A 8 -18.92 31.10 -12.67
CA GLN A 8 -19.34 31.10 -14.08
C GLN A 8 -18.60 30.01 -14.87
N LEU A 9 -17.26 29.92 -14.80
CA LEU A 9 -16.49 28.88 -15.47
C LEU A 9 -16.95 27.48 -15.05
N ALA A 10 -17.19 27.29 -13.74
CA ALA A 10 -17.69 26.04 -13.23
C ALA A 10 -19.06 25.62 -13.82
N SER A 11 -19.84 26.54 -14.37
CA SER A 11 -21.15 26.28 -14.98
C SER A 11 -21.11 26.03 -16.49
N ILE A 12 -20.02 26.37 -17.18
CA ILE A 12 -19.91 26.26 -18.63
C ILE A 12 -19.71 24.80 -19.04
N ARG A 13 -20.64 24.27 -19.86
CA ARG A 13 -20.61 22.91 -20.41
C ARG A 13 -20.77 22.83 -21.92
N ARG A 14 -21.21 23.90 -22.54
CA ARG A 14 -21.52 23.98 -23.98
C ARG A 14 -20.91 25.21 -24.61
N PHE A 15 -20.71 25.17 -25.91
CA PHE A 15 -20.11 26.27 -26.65
C PHE A 15 -20.94 27.57 -26.65
N ASP A 16 -22.28 27.47 -26.61
CA ASP A 16 -23.14 28.65 -26.50
C ASP A 16 -22.93 29.36 -25.14
N GLN A 17 -22.80 28.62 -24.06
CA GLN A 17 -22.47 29.23 -22.75
C GLN A 17 -21.06 29.83 -22.75
N LEU A 18 -20.10 29.16 -23.41
CA LEU A 18 -18.74 29.69 -23.53
C LEU A 18 -18.72 30.98 -24.37
N VAL A 19 -19.43 31.03 -25.51
CA VAL A 19 -19.52 32.21 -26.35
C VAL A 19 -20.11 33.39 -25.56
N ALA A 20 -21.12 33.19 -24.76
CA ALA A 20 -21.64 34.21 -23.85
C ALA A 20 -20.56 34.73 -22.87
N TYR A 21 -19.80 33.80 -22.26
CA TYR A 21 -18.69 34.17 -21.37
C TYR A 21 -17.58 34.93 -22.08
N LEU A 22 -17.19 34.53 -23.30
CA LEU A 22 -16.19 35.23 -24.11
C LEU A 22 -16.63 36.67 -24.42
N ARG A 23 -17.91 36.87 -24.73
CA ARG A 23 -18.47 38.20 -24.99
C ARG A 23 -18.58 39.03 -23.72
N ASP A 24 -19.21 38.48 -22.67
CA ASP A 24 -19.65 39.28 -21.51
C ASP A 24 -18.52 39.51 -20.51
N GLU A 25 -17.51 38.66 -20.45
CA GLU A 25 -16.44 38.72 -19.44
C GLU A 25 -15.04 38.90 -20.05
N LEU A 26 -14.84 38.59 -21.34
CA LEU A 26 -13.57 38.68 -22.02
C LEU A 26 -13.58 39.73 -23.19
N ASP A 27 -14.62 40.50 -23.27
CA ASP A 27 -14.79 41.62 -24.23
C ASP A 27 -14.65 41.24 -25.72
N TRP A 28 -14.94 39.97 -26.06
CA TRP A 28 -14.89 39.55 -27.46
C TRP A 28 -16.03 40.23 -28.25
N PRO A 29 -15.77 40.82 -29.43
CA PRO A 29 -16.74 41.62 -30.20
C PRO A 29 -17.73 40.69 -30.94
N ILE A 30 -18.53 39.94 -30.17
CA ILE A 30 -19.50 38.96 -30.64
C ILE A 30 -20.89 39.62 -30.66
N GLU A 31 -21.40 39.94 -31.84
CA GLU A 31 -22.66 40.66 -32.01
C GLU A 31 -23.91 39.76 -31.99
N SER A 32 -23.78 38.46 -32.24
CA SER A 32 -24.88 37.54 -32.34
C SER A 32 -24.89 36.48 -31.21
N ASP A 33 -26.03 36.21 -30.62
CA ASP A 33 -26.24 35.14 -29.66
C ASP A 33 -26.36 33.73 -30.32
N ASN A 34 -26.48 33.69 -31.64
CA ASN A 34 -26.61 32.45 -32.39
C ASN A 34 -25.24 31.96 -32.87
N PHE A 35 -24.76 30.90 -32.25
CA PHE A 35 -23.47 30.27 -32.56
C PHE A 35 -23.33 29.86 -34.02
N GLU A 36 -24.42 29.47 -34.68
CA GLU A 36 -24.43 29.05 -36.09
C GLU A 36 -24.12 30.23 -37.04
N ASP A 37 -24.58 31.43 -36.72
CA ASP A 37 -24.34 32.61 -37.55
C ASP A 37 -22.90 33.11 -37.46
N LEU A 38 -22.21 32.76 -36.38
CA LEU A 38 -20.84 33.17 -36.10
C LEU A 38 -19.78 32.24 -36.71
N THR A 39 -20.18 31.04 -37.20
CA THR A 39 -19.22 30.03 -37.57
C THR A 39 -19.41 29.49 -38.98
N PHE A 40 -18.35 28.83 -39.50
CA PHE A 40 -18.36 28.00 -40.66
C PHE A 40 -18.15 26.55 -40.23
N GLU A 41 -19.01 25.65 -40.69
CA GLU A 41 -18.87 24.22 -40.41
C GLU A 41 -17.92 23.56 -41.39
N TYR A 42 -17.15 22.60 -40.93
CA TYR A 42 -16.22 21.80 -41.72
C TYR A 42 -16.45 20.32 -41.45
N THR A 43 -16.37 19.47 -42.46
CA THR A 43 -16.29 18.04 -42.27
C THR A 43 -14.86 17.62 -41.96
N PRO A 44 -14.64 16.56 -41.15
CA PRO A 44 -13.31 16.07 -40.83
C PRO A 44 -12.45 15.76 -42.08
N GLU A 45 -13.07 15.27 -43.15
CA GLU A 45 -12.41 14.96 -44.42
C GLU A 45 -11.91 16.21 -45.16
N GLU A 46 -12.69 17.30 -45.19
CA GLU A 46 -12.26 18.58 -45.75
C GLU A 46 -11.02 19.13 -45.09
N ILE A 47 -10.86 18.85 -43.81
CA ILE A 47 -9.71 19.27 -43.01
C ILE A 47 -8.58 18.24 -43.05
N GLY A 48 -8.82 17.07 -43.60
CA GLY A 48 -7.83 16.03 -43.84
C GLY A 48 -7.54 15.18 -42.62
N ILE A 49 -8.48 15.02 -41.72
CA ILE A 49 -8.42 14.08 -40.59
C ILE A 49 -8.69 12.67 -41.11
N ASP A 50 -7.94 11.69 -40.64
CA ASP A 50 -8.13 10.30 -41.01
C ASP A 50 -9.45 9.73 -40.49
N VAL A 51 -9.96 8.68 -41.15
CA VAL A 51 -11.29 8.07 -40.89
C VAL A 51 -11.44 7.60 -39.43
N GLN A 52 -10.34 7.12 -38.80
CA GLN A 52 -10.40 6.63 -37.43
C GLN A 52 -10.52 7.77 -36.41
N ASN A 53 -9.89 8.89 -36.69
CA ASN A 53 -9.98 10.08 -35.85
C ASN A 53 -11.21 10.91 -36.16
N ALA A 54 -11.67 10.92 -37.42
CA ALA A 54 -12.93 11.53 -37.84
C ALA A 54 -14.13 10.97 -37.05
N ALA A 55 -14.16 9.66 -36.81
CA ALA A 55 -15.21 9.02 -36.02
C ALA A 55 -15.30 9.45 -34.54
N LYS A 56 -14.31 10.21 -34.05
CA LYS A 56 -14.30 10.75 -32.67
C LYS A 56 -14.81 12.18 -32.59
N ILE A 57 -15.09 12.81 -33.68
CA ILE A 57 -15.49 14.22 -33.78
C ILE A 57 -16.95 14.30 -34.18
N GLN A 58 -17.74 15.02 -33.41
CA GLN A 58 -19.14 15.33 -33.76
C GLN A 58 -19.23 16.52 -34.67
N GLU A 59 -18.43 17.56 -34.39
CA GLU A 59 -18.62 18.85 -35.02
C GLU A 59 -17.29 19.62 -35.04
N ILE A 60 -16.99 20.28 -36.18
CA ILE A 60 -15.86 21.21 -36.30
C ILE A 60 -16.39 22.50 -36.91
N LYS A 61 -16.26 23.59 -36.19
CA LYS A 61 -16.66 24.91 -36.64
C LYS A 61 -15.53 25.91 -36.52
N ARG A 62 -15.34 26.77 -37.51
CA ARG A 62 -14.40 27.88 -37.46
C ARG A 62 -15.17 29.15 -37.18
N LEU A 63 -14.70 29.93 -36.18
CA LEU A 63 -15.23 31.24 -35.92
C LEU A 63 -14.88 32.19 -37.12
N ARG A 64 -15.88 32.92 -37.60
CA ARG A 64 -15.63 34.02 -38.56
C ARG A 64 -14.69 35.01 -37.93
N PRO A 65 -13.75 35.63 -38.69
CA PRO A 65 -12.98 36.69 -38.15
C PRO A 65 -13.89 37.79 -37.60
N LEU A 66 -13.72 38.13 -36.32
CA LEU A 66 -14.52 39.17 -35.65
C LEU A 66 -14.01 40.58 -36.02
N GLU A 67 -12.69 40.65 -36.32
CA GLU A 67 -12.03 41.87 -36.82
C GLU A 67 -11.04 41.56 -37.94
N ALA A 68 -10.75 42.56 -38.80
CA ALA A 68 -9.83 42.42 -39.93
C ALA A 68 -8.37 42.20 -39.52
N SER A 69 -7.98 42.69 -38.34
CA SER A 69 -6.64 42.56 -37.73
C SER A 69 -6.43 41.24 -36.95
N GLN A 70 -7.48 40.41 -36.75
CA GLN A 70 -7.41 39.20 -35.96
C GLN A 70 -6.32 38.25 -36.46
N PRO A 71 -5.25 37.99 -35.68
CA PRO A 71 -4.12 37.18 -36.14
C PRO A 71 -4.32 35.67 -35.91
N TRP A 72 -5.39 35.26 -35.22
CA TRP A 72 -5.65 33.88 -34.85
C TRP A 72 -6.84 33.29 -35.59
N GLY A 73 -6.65 32.11 -36.15
CA GLY A 73 -7.77 31.26 -36.61
C GLY A 73 -8.34 30.48 -35.43
N ILE A 74 -9.61 30.69 -35.09
CA ILE A 74 -10.25 30.10 -33.93
C ILE A 74 -11.19 28.97 -34.39
N PHE A 75 -11.02 27.77 -33.83
CA PHE A 75 -11.80 26.60 -34.14
C PHE A 75 -12.47 26.03 -32.92
N PHE A 76 -13.75 25.74 -33.04
CA PHE A 76 -14.51 24.97 -32.07
C PHE A 76 -14.58 23.50 -32.53
N VAL A 77 -14.14 22.59 -31.68
CA VAL A 77 -14.14 21.15 -31.98
C VAL A 77 -14.92 20.41 -30.90
N LYS A 78 -16.05 19.82 -31.28
CA LYS A 78 -16.88 19.01 -30.40
C LYS A 78 -16.60 17.55 -30.66
N PHE A 79 -16.20 16.83 -29.62
CA PHE A 79 -15.91 15.42 -29.70
C PHE A 79 -17.12 14.56 -29.28
N GLU A 80 -17.14 13.30 -29.74
CA GLU A 80 -18.09 12.29 -29.28
C GLU A 80 -18.07 12.17 -27.75
N PRO A 81 -19.19 11.80 -27.08
CA PRO A 81 -19.28 11.72 -25.64
C PRO A 81 -18.45 10.55 -25.11
N LYS A 82 -17.15 10.76 -25.00
CA LYS A 82 -16.15 9.87 -24.40
C LYS A 82 -15.09 10.73 -23.75
N ARG A 83 -14.50 10.25 -22.65
CA ARG A 83 -13.28 10.86 -22.13
C ARG A 83 -12.18 10.71 -23.16
N LEU A 84 -11.71 11.84 -23.67
CA LEU A 84 -10.56 11.90 -24.58
C LEU A 84 -9.36 12.39 -23.77
N PRO A 85 -8.27 11.60 -23.71
CA PRO A 85 -7.01 12.13 -23.18
C PRO A 85 -6.49 13.27 -24.05
N VAL A 86 -5.76 14.21 -23.47
CA VAL A 86 -5.07 15.30 -24.16
C VAL A 86 -4.24 14.79 -25.35
N VAL A 87 -3.70 13.57 -25.24
CA VAL A 87 -2.99 12.83 -26.28
C VAL A 87 -3.83 12.62 -27.55
N ALA A 88 -5.08 12.21 -27.40
CA ALA A 88 -5.98 12.01 -28.53
C ALA A 88 -6.36 13.35 -29.16
N LEU A 89 -6.58 14.36 -28.32
CA LEU A 89 -6.81 15.73 -28.74
C LEU A 89 -5.65 16.25 -29.61
N ARG A 90 -4.41 16.07 -29.17
CA ARG A 90 -3.20 16.50 -29.89
C ARG A 90 -3.05 15.77 -31.21
N ARG A 91 -3.25 14.45 -31.29
CA ARG A 91 -3.16 13.72 -32.54
C ARG A 91 -4.19 14.19 -33.57
N ILE A 92 -5.40 14.46 -33.12
CA ILE A 92 -6.48 14.92 -33.98
C ILE A 92 -6.19 16.36 -34.42
N LEU A 93 -5.89 17.27 -33.49
CA LEU A 93 -5.61 18.67 -33.78
C LEU A 93 -4.27 18.84 -34.54
N GLY A 94 -3.27 17.98 -34.27
CA GLY A 94 -2.00 17.95 -34.99
C GLY A 94 -2.15 17.57 -36.46
N GLN A 95 -3.02 16.60 -36.78
CA GLN A 95 -3.33 16.25 -38.18
C GLN A 95 -3.95 17.43 -38.93
N PHE A 96 -4.81 18.17 -38.26
CA PHE A 96 -5.41 19.40 -38.72
C PHE A 96 -4.36 20.46 -39.09
N ALA A 97 -3.38 20.70 -38.24
CA ALA A 97 -2.35 21.71 -38.45
C ALA A 97 -1.32 21.33 -39.54
N LEU A 98 -0.93 20.06 -39.63
CA LEU A 98 0.13 19.59 -40.51
C LEU A 98 -0.30 19.41 -41.97
N LYS A 99 -1.51 18.92 -42.25
CA LYS A 99 -1.96 18.63 -43.64
C LYS A 99 -2.26 19.90 -44.46
N LYS A 100 -2.73 20.96 -43.83
CA LYS A 100 -2.95 22.22 -44.57
C LYS A 100 -1.67 22.97 -44.94
N ARG A 101 -0.54 22.72 -44.24
CA ARG A 101 0.78 23.17 -44.69
C ARG A 101 1.22 22.56 -46.00
N ALA A 102 0.79 21.37 -46.32
CA ALA A 102 1.21 20.64 -47.53
C ALA A 102 0.38 20.95 -48.79
N SER A 103 -0.88 21.38 -48.65
CA SER A 103 -1.84 21.52 -49.76
C SER A 103 -2.26 22.91 -50.19
N ALA A 104 -1.90 23.96 -49.46
CA ALA A 104 -2.35 25.32 -49.69
C ALA A 104 -1.39 26.12 -50.59
N ASN A 105 -1.93 27.06 -51.37
CA ASN A 105 -1.18 28.05 -52.14
C ASN A 105 -0.33 28.92 -51.19
N LYS A 106 0.75 29.56 -51.71
CA LYS A 106 1.75 30.33 -50.94
C LYS A 106 1.14 31.42 -50.03
N ALA A 107 0.04 32.01 -50.44
CA ALA A 107 -0.71 33.02 -49.67
C ALA A 107 -1.51 32.38 -48.50
N ASP A 108 -2.11 31.23 -48.73
CA ASP A 108 -2.87 30.49 -47.74
C ASP A 108 -1.93 29.83 -46.71
N ARG A 109 -0.65 29.50 -47.07
CA ARG A 109 0.36 29.00 -46.15
C ARG A 109 0.80 30.01 -45.10
N GLN A 110 0.83 31.28 -45.43
CA GLN A 110 1.16 32.38 -44.48
C GLN A 110 0.02 32.65 -43.50
N ALA A 111 -1.25 32.48 -43.94
CA ALA A 111 -2.43 32.66 -43.11
C ALA A 111 -2.73 31.50 -42.12
N TRP A 112 -2.06 30.39 -42.27
CA TRP A 112 -2.35 29.14 -41.53
C TRP A 112 -1.11 28.50 -40.87
N ALA A 113 -0.20 29.31 -40.35
CA ALA A 113 0.87 28.82 -39.52
C ALA A 113 0.26 28.15 -38.29
N ALA A 114 0.79 27.03 -37.86
CA ALA A 114 0.23 26.27 -36.71
C ALA A 114 0.24 27.12 -35.41
N ASP A 115 1.14 28.04 -35.32
CA ASP A 115 1.29 28.98 -34.20
C ASP A 115 0.26 30.12 -34.19
N ASP A 116 -0.58 30.22 -35.20
CA ASP A 116 -1.67 31.18 -35.31
C ASP A 116 -3.07 30.53 -35.18
N LEU A 117 -3.16 29.32 -34.64
CA LEU A 117 -4.43 28.61 -34.46
C LEU A 117 -4.74 28.40 -32.97
N LEU A 118 -5.95 28.79 -32.59
CA LEU A 118 -6.54 28.52 -31.30
C LEU A 118 -7.68 27.50 -31.48
N PHE A 119 -7.61 26.40 -30.75
CA PHE A 119 -8.64 25.38 -30.73
C PHE A 119 -9.40 25.50 -29.41
N ILE A 120 -10.72 25.53 -29.48
CA ILE A 120 -11.61 25.48 -28.34
C ILE A 120 -12.33 24.14 -28.44
N SER A 121 -12.06 23.21 -27.53
CA SER A 121 -12.51 21.84 -27.60
C SER A 121 -13.51 21.54 -26.48
N SER A 122 -14.55 20.75 -26.79
CA SER A 122 -15.47 20.18 -25.80
C SER A 122 -15.46 18.67 -25.92
N TYR A 123 -15.09 17.97 -24.83
CA TYR A 123 -15.00 16.52 -24.75
C TYR A 123 -15.42 16.03 -23.35
N GLY A 124 -15.57 14.73 -23.15
CA GLY A 124 -16.05 14.12 -21.92
C GLY A 124 -17.32 13.33 -22.14
N GLU A 125 -17.85 12.72 -21.07
CA GLU A 125 -19.09 11.93 -21.12
C GLU A 125 -20.32 12.84 -21.34
N ALA A 126 -21.47 12.24 -21.67
CA ALA A 126 -22.69 13.02 -21.88
C ALA A 126 -23.24 13.55 -20.54
N GLY A 127 -23.68 14.80 -20.49
CA GLY A 127 -24.22 15.45 -19.30
C GLY A 127 -23.26 16.42 -18.63
N ASP A 128 -23.17 16.39 -17.31
CA ASP A 128 -22.42 17.37 -16.51
C ASP A 128 -20.88 17.14 -16.48
N ASP A 129 -20.38 16.06 -17.09
CA ASP A 129 -18.97 15.67 -17.07
C ASP A 129 -18.19 16.15 -18.33
N ARG A 130 -18.64 17.20 -18.99
CA ARG A 130 -17.93 17.74 -20.15
C ARG A 130 -16.84 18.74 -19.76
N CYS A 131 -15.65 18.54 -20.32
CA CYS A 131 -14.51 19.45 -20.21
C CYS A 131 -14.51 20.45 -21.37
N ILE A 132 -14.21 21.69 -21.09
CA ILE A 132 -13.88 22.71 -22.07
C ILE A 132 -12.38 22.97 -22.02
N ALA A 133 -11.73 23.03 -23.17
CA ALA A 133 -10.30 23.28 -23.23
C ALA A 133 -9.94 24.20 -24.40
N PHE A 134 -9.13 25.19 -24.10
CA PHE A 134 -8.40 26.01 -25.09
C PHE A 134 -7.09 25.31 -25.40
N ALA A 135 -6.72 25.19 -26.66
CA ALA A 135 -5.49 24.57 -27.07
C ALA A 135 -4.77 25.37 -28.16
N HIS A 136 -3.46 25.53 -28.02
CA HIS A 136 -2.62 26.26 -28.94
C HIS A 136 -1.33 25.47 -29.23
N PHE A 137 -0.85 25.49 -30.48
CA PHE A 137 0.44 24.94 -30.84
C PHE A 137 1.55 25.99 -30.67
N SER A 138 2.52 25.72 -29.78
CA SER A 138 3.71 26.52 -29.63
C SER A 138 4.75 26.19 -30.69
N LYS A 139 5.62 27.16 -31.03
CA LYS A 139 6.79 26.91 -31.87
C LYS A 139 7.72 25.91 -31.22
N PRO A 140 8.32 25.00 -32.01
CA PRO A 140 9.34 24.09 -31.47
C PRO A 140 10.51 24.93 -30.89
N GLN A 141 10.99 24.54 -29.71
CA GLN A 141 12.22 25.11 -29.19
C GLN A 141 13.43 24.57 -29.97
N ALA A 142 14.58 25.23 -29.88
CA ALA A 142 15.79 24.85 -30.61
C ALA A 142 16.17 23.39 -30.27
N GLY A 143 15.97 22.49 -31.22
CA GLY A 143 16.22 21.05 -31.11
C GLY A 143 14.97 20.16 -31.16
N GLU A 144 13.76 20.74 -31.27
CA GLU A 144 12.51 20.01 -31.43
C GLU A 144 12.01 20.05 -32.89
N ASP A 145 11.55 18.91 -33.40
CA ASP A 145 11.10 18.78 -34.78
C ASP A 145 9.59 19.06 -34.99
N LEU A 146 8.80 19.13 -33.91
CA LEU A 146 7.33 19.31 -33.99
C LEU A 146 6.83 20.35 -32.99
N PRO A 147 5.78 21.15 -33.35
CA PRO A 147 5.17 22.10 -32.45
C PRO A 147 4.45 21.37 -31.29
N THR A 148 4.61 21.89 -30.07
CA THR A 148 3.98 21.36 -28.88
C THR A 148 2.58 21.92 -28.68
N LEU A 149 1.59 21.05 -28.40
CA LEU A 149 0.23 21.50 -28.05
C LEU A 149 0.19 21.87 -26.57
N LYS A 150 -0.14 23.09 -26.27
CA LYS A 150 -0.42 23.58 -24.93
C LYS A 150 -1.91 23.69 -24.73
N VAL A 151 -2.41 23.25 -23.59
CA VAL A 151 -3.83 23.19 -23.29
C VAL A 151 -4.13 23.90 -21.97
N LEU A 152 -5.15 24.74 -21.98
CA LEU A 152 -5.76 25.35 -20.80
C LEU A 152 -7.22 24.88 -20.75
N GLY A 153 -7.58 24.02 -19.82
CA GLY A 153 -8.92 23.43 -19.75
C GLY A 153 -9.43 23.31 -18.32
N TRP A 154 -10.73 23.09 -18.18
CA TRP A 154 -11.40 22.85 -16.91
C TRP A 154 -12.60 21.93 -17.05
N ASP A 155 -12.96 21.28 -15.95
CA ASP A 155 -14.16 20.48 -15.81
C ASP A 155 -14.84 20.69 -14.43
N ASN A 156 -15.89 19.93 -14.14
CA ASN A 156 -16.63 20.01 -12.88
C ASN A 156 -15.92 19.34 -11.68
N LEU A 157 -14.82 18.62 -11.93
CA LEU A 157 -14.02 17.94 -10.92
C LEU A 157 -12.80 18.76 -10.50
N ASP A 158 -12.54 19.87 -11.17
CA ASP A 158 -11.40 20.74 -10.90
C ASP A 158 -11.52 21.45 -9.55
N THR A 159 -10.38 21.64 -8.92
CA THR A 159 -10.31 22.34 -7.64
C THR A 159 -10.63 23.83 -7.80
N PRO A 160 -11.16 24.50 -6.75
CA PRO A 160 -11.38 25.95 -6.78
C PRO A 160 -10.13 26.74 -7.17
N LEU A 161 -8.93 26.28 -6.75
CA LEU A 161 -7.65 26.91 -7.10
C LEU A 161 -7.33 26.81 -8.60
N HIS A 162 -7.62 25.66 -9.22
CA HIS A 162 -7.44 25.50 -10.66
C HIS A 162 -8.40 26.40 -11.45
N LEU A 163 -9.66 26.46 -11.04
CA LEU A 163 -10.64 27.34 -11.67
C LEU A 163 -10.29 28.83 -11.51
N ASP A 164 -9.73 29.24 -10.38
CA ASP A 164 -9.23 30.59 -10.16
C ASP A 164 -8.03 30.91 -11.08
N ASP A 165 -7.09 29.95 -11.25
CA ASP A 165 -5.95 30.10 -12.17
C ASP A 165 -6.41 30.21 -13.64
N VAL A 166 -7.32 29.33 -14.05
CA VAL A 166 -7.94 29.36 -15.38
C VAL A 166 -8.64 30.70 -15.61
N ALA A 167 -9.48 31.16 -14.67
CA ALA A 167 -10.17 32.42 -14.75
C ALA A 167 -9.20 33.58 -14.92
N HIS A 168 -8.15 33.60 -14.11
CA HIS A 168 -7.12 34.67 -14.19
C HIS A 168 -6.41 34.67 -15.56
N LYS A 169 -5.99 33.51 -16.05
CA LYS A 169 -5.33 33.36 -17.36
C LYS A 169 -6.24 33.78 -18.52
N LEU A 170 -7.52 33.39 -18.47
CA LEU A 170 -8.48 33.78 -19.47
C LEU A 170 -8.67 35.32 -19.48
N THR A 171 -8.85 35.93 -18.30
CA THR A 171 -9.08 37.38 -18.19
C THR A 171 -7.82 38.21 -18.52
N GLU A 172 -6.64 37.79 -18.07
CA GLU A 172 -5.41 38.52 -18.29
C GLU A 172 -4.89 38.41 -19.74
N HIS A 173 -5.01 37.20 -20.32
CA HIS A 173 -4.35 36.94 -21.61
C HIS A 173 -5.31 36.71 -22.78
N LEU A 174 -6.49 36.16 -22.59
CA LEU A 174 -7.44 35.81 -23.65
C LEU A 174 -8.60 36.82 -23.77
N SER A 175 -8.62 37.90 -22.99
CA SER A 175 -9.50 39.04 -23.26
C SER A 175 -9.18 39.65 -24.63
N TRP A 176 -10.21 40.18 -25.30
CA TRP A 176 -10.03 40.83 -26.60
C TRP A 176 -9.15 42.07 -26.41
N PRO A 177 -8.10 42.27 -27.21
CA PRO A 177 -7.21 43.42 -27.04
C PRO A 177 -7.73 44.67 -27.71
N ASP A 178 -7.48 45.81 -27.09
CA ASP A 178 -7.77 47.14 -27.67
C ASP A 178 -6.70 47.63 -28.68
N GLU A 179 -5.68 46.79 -28.97
CA GLU A 179 -4.52 47.14 -29.76
C GLU A 179 -4.59 46.57 -31.17
N ASP A 180 -4.32 47.42 -32.20
CA ASP A 180 -4.25 47.03 -33.61
C ASP A 180 -2.95 46.29 -34.02
N ASP A 181 -2.02 46.04 -33.08
CA ASP A 181 -0.77 45.31 -33.37
C ASP A 181 -0.93 43.78 -33.29
N PRO A 182 -0.97 43.07 -34.44
CA PRO A 182 -1.12 41.60 -34.44
C PRO A 182 0.02 40.85 -33.75
N ALA A 183 1.21 41.42 -33.60
CA ALA A 183 2.34 40.76 -32.93
C ALA A 183 2.19 40.81 -31.42
N ALA A 184 1.84 41.99 -30.88
CA ALA A 184 1.52 42.15 -29.47
C ALA A 184 0.33 41.26 -29.04
N TRP A 185 -0.70 41.23 -29.88
CA TRP A 185 -1.86 40.35 -29.65
C TRP A 185 -1.49 38.86 -29.59
N ARG A 186 -0.67 38.38 -30.55
CA ARG A 186 -0.19 36.97 -30.53
C ARG A 186 0.56 36.64 -29.26
N ASP A 187 1.45 37.53 -28.83
CA ASP A 187 2.28 37.30 -27.62
C ASP A 187 1.44 37.37 -26.35
N ARG A 188 0.44 38.24 -26.27
CA ARG A 188 -0.51 38.28 -25.16
C ARG A 188 -1.28 36.96 -25.03
N TRP A 189 -1.89 36.47 -26.10
CA TRP A 189 -2.67 35.24 -26.08
C TRP A 189 -1.82 33.98 -25.79
N ARG A 190 -0.58 33.94 -26.28
CA ARG A 190 0.37 32.88 -25.90
C ARG A 190 0.65 32.85 -24.40
N GLY A 191 0.59 33.99 -23.74
CA GLY A 191 0.75 34.12 -22.29
C GLY A 191 -0.21 33.24 -21.50
N ALA A 192 -1.45 33.02 -21.97
CA ALA A 192 -2.42 32.16 -21.35
C ALA A 192 -1.94 30.70 -21.18
N PHE A 193 -1.05 30.28 -22.06
CA PHE A 193 -0.51 28.91 -22.11
C PHE A 193 0.89 28.78 -21.49
N THR A 194 1.41 29.87 -20.89
CA THR A 194 2.66 29.83 -20.13
C THR A 194 2.34 29.68 -18.65
N LEU A 195 2.99 28.75 -17.97
CA LEU A 195 2.94 28.68 -16.52
C LEU A 195 3.73 29.86 -15.94
N ARG A 196 3.04 30.95 -15.58
CA ARG A 196 3.61 32.04 -14.82
C ARG A 196 2.89 32.22 -13.50
N HIS A 197 3.21 31.33 -12.52
CA HIS A 197 3.10 31.71 -11.12
C HIS A 197 4.51 31.73 -10.54
N ARG A 198 5.16 32.89 -10.50
CA ARG A 198 6.33 33.12 -9.67
C ARG A 198 5.93 33.30 -8.20
N GLN A 199 5.30 32.32 -7.60
CA GLN A 199 5.45 32.09 -6.19
C GLN A 199 6.67 31.16 -6.03
N VAL A 200 7.79 31.74 -5.60
CA VAL A 200 8.99 30.99 -5.27
C VAL A 200 8.60 30.07 -4.11
N ILE A 201 8.51 28.78 -4.39
CA ILE A 201 8.21 27.78 -3.36
C ILE A 201 9.42 27.67 -2.47
N THR A 202 9.25 27.99 -1.19
CA THR A 202 10.33 28.00 -0.18
C THR A 202 10.13 26.96 0.91
N THR A 203 8.96 26.30 0.95
CA THR A 203 8.64 25.31 1.98
C THR A 203 8.46 23.91 1.41
N SER A 204 8.92 22.93 2.17
CA SER A 204 8.78 21.50 1.87
C SER A 204 7.31 21.07 1.75
N LYS A 205 6.45 21.62 2.60
CA LYS A 205 5.02 21.33 2.60
C LYS A 205 4.34 21.79 1.31
N GLU A 206 4.61 23.02 0.86
CA GLU A 206 4.02 23.56 -0.38
C GLU A 206 4.49 22.75 -1.59
N LEU A 207 5.80 22.48 -1.66
CA LEU A 207 6.36 21.66 -2.74
C LEU A 207 5.73 20.25 -2.76
N SER A 208 5.54 19.63 -1.59
CA SER A 208 4.96 18.29 -1.50
C SER A 208 3.51 18.25 -2.00
N ILE A 209 2.69 19.26 -1.67
CA ILE A 209 1.29 19.37 -2.11
C ILE A 209 1.24 19.51 -3.63
N ARG A 210 2.00 20.47 -4.20
CA ARG A 210 2.04 20.72 -5.64
C ARG A 210 2.57 19.52 -6.42
N LEU A 211 3.62 18.89 -5.92
CA LEU A 211 4.18 17.71 -6.56
C LEU A 211 3.20 16.51 -6.52
N ALA A 212 2.43 16.37 -5.43
CA ALA A 212 1.40 15.35 -5.33
C ALA A 212 0.24 15.57 -6.31
N GLU A 213 -0.16 16.82 -6.55
CA GLU A 213 -1.16 17.19 -7.56
C GLU A 213 -0.70 16.80 -8.96
N LEU A 214 0.53 17.18 -9.34
CA LEU A 214 1.10 16.85 -10.64
C LEU A 214 1.28 15.33 -10.82
N ALA A 215 1.75 14.65 -9.78
CA ALA A 215 1.87 13.19 -9.83
C ALA A 215 0.51 12.49 -10.01
N ARG A 216 -0.56 12.97 -9.37
CA ARG A 216 -1.93 12.47 -9.63
C ARG A 216 -2.35 12.71 -11.07
N ALA A 217 -2.11 13.88 -11.60
CA ALA A 217 -2.44 14.21 -12.99
C ALA A 217 -1.68 13.29 -13.96
N ILE A 218 -0.39 13.05 -13.75
CA ILE A 218 0.41 12.08 -14.52
C ILE A 218 -0.18 10.68 -14.44
N ARG A 219 -0.50 10.20 -13.23
CA ARG A 219 -1.12 8.88 -13.02
C ARG A 219 -2.40 8.73 -13.81
N ASP A 220 -3.29 9.71 -13.73
CA ASP A 220 -4.61 9.63 -14.37
C ASP A 220 -4.49 9.74 -15.90
N ARG A 221 -3.56 10.52 -16.42
CA ARG A 221 -3.19 10.57 -17.85
C ARG A 221 -2.65 9.22 -18.35
N ILE A 222 -1.81 8.53 -17.57
CA ILE A 222 -1.29 7.20 -17.92
C ILE A 222 -2.40 6.15 -17.91
N LYS A 223 -3.30 6.16 -16.92
CA LYS A 223 -4.47 5.26 -16.89
C LYS A 223 -5.34 5.45 -18.14
N ALA A 224 -5.61 6.70 -18.48
CA ALA A 224 -6.34 7.03 -19.68
C ALA A 224 -5.62 6.53 -20.96
N ALA A 225 -4.30 6.71 -21.03
CA ALA A 225 -3.49 6.23 -22.15
C ALA A 225 -3.52 4.69 -22.26
N LEU A 226 -3.33 3.97 -21.14
CA LEU A 226 -3.39 2.50 -21.10
C LEU A 226 -4.76 1.95 -21.50
N SER A 227 -5.86 2.66 -21.19
CA SER A 227 -7.21 2.23 -21.55
C SER A 227 -7.48 2.27 -23.07
N ILE A 228 -6.68 3.01 -23.82
CA ILE A 228 -6.82 3.26 -25.27
C ILE A 228 -5.74 2.53 -26.07
N GLU A 229 -4.60 2.25 -25.46
CA GLU A 229 -3.50 1.55 -26.11
C GLU A 229 -3.89 0.11 -26.47
N THR A 230 -3.36 -0.35 -27.60
CA THR A 230 -3.37 -1.76 -27.95
C THR A 230 -2.28 -2.52 -27.20
N ASP A 231 -2.30 -3.85 -27.27
CA ASP A 231 -1.25 -4.73 -26.71
C ASP A 231 0.18 -4.40 -27.17
N LYS A 232 0.32 -3.65 -28.26
CA LYS A 232 1.61 -3.19 -28.83
C LYS A 232 1.95 -1.74 -28.46
N GLY A 233 1.12 -1.09 -27.65
CA GLY A 233 1.37 0.27 -27.21
C GLY A 233 2.59 0.37 -26.27
N PRO A 234 3.33 1.48 -26.31
CA PRO A 234 4.59 1.60 -25.59
C PRO A 234 4.42 1.50 -24.06
N LEU A 235 3.37 2.10 -23.47
CA LEU A 235 3.09 1.97 -22.04
C LEU A 235 2.65 0.56 -21.68
N THR A 236 1.81 -0.08 -22.51
CA THR A 236 1.37 -1.46 -22.31
C THR A 236 2.53 -2.44 -22.37
N GLN A 237 3.46 -2.26 -23.31
CA GLN A 237 4.66 -3.09 -23.39
C GLN A 237 5.60 -2.86 -22.19
N LEU A 238 5.77 -1.63 -21.77
CA LEU A 238 6.55 -1.29 -20.59
C LEU A 238 5.94 -1.94 -19.33
N MET A 239 4.62 -1.84 -19.15
CA MET A 239 3.91 -2.49 -18.04
C MET A 239 4.13 -4.02 -18.05
N LYS A 240 3.98 -4.67 -19.20
CA LYS A 240 4.22 -6.11 -19.37
C LYS A 240 5.67 -6.50 -19.05
N ALA A 241 6.63 -5.66 -19.41
CA ALA A 241 8.03 -5.87 -19.05
C ALA A 241 8.27 -5.82 -17.55
N PHE A 242 7.66 -4.87 -16.84
CA PHE A 242 7.68 -4.82 -15.36
C PHE A 242 7.02 -6.03 -14.72
N GLN A 243 5.83 -6.42 -15.20
CA GLN A 243 5.12 -7.62 -14.73
C GLN A 243 5.99 -8.87 -14.85
N THR A 244 6.70 -9.00 -15.94
CA THR A 244 7.49 -10.20 -16.18
C THR A 244 8.82 -10.18 -15.45
N ALA A 245 9.49 -9.02 -15.36
CA ALA A 245 10.83 -8.91 -14.79
C ALA A 245 10.85 -8.78 -13.26
N LEU A 246 9.92 -7.99 -12.67
CA LEU A 246 10.04 -7.53 -11.29
C LEU A 246 8.79 -7.74 -10.42
N VAL A 247 7.59 -7.42 -10.91
CA VAL A 247 6.35 -7.39 -10.10
C VAL A 247 5.21 -8.04 -10.87
N HIS A 248 4.95 -9.33 -10.66
CA HIS A 248 4.03 -10.13 -11.49
C HIS A 248 2.55 -9.75 -11.38
N ASP A 249 2.13 -9.25 -10.25
CA ASP A 249 0.76 -8.85 -9.93
C ASP A 249 0.50 -7.35 -10.18
N LEU A 250 1.38 -6.68 -10.95
CA LEU A 250 1.24 -5.28 -11.29
C LEU A 250 0.09 -5.07 -12.26
N ASP A 251 -0.99 -4.45 -11.81
CA ASP A 251 -2.11 -4.05 -12.67
C ASP A 251 -1.88 -2.66 -13.30
N ALA A 252 -2.80 -2.22 -14.17
CA ALA A 252 -2.71 -0.94 -14.86
C ALA A 252 -2.73 0.25 -13.89
N ASP A 253 -3.49 0.14 -12.81
CA ASP A 253 -3.57 1.15 -11.75
C ASP A 253 -2.25 1.25 -10.97
N GLY A 254 -1.68 0.10 -10.63
CA GLY A 254 -0.39 0.02 -9.95
C GLY A 254 0.76 0.52 -10.83
N PHE A 255 0.72 0.19 -12.13
CA PHE A 255 1.72 0.68 -13.08
C PHE A 255 1.68 2.20 -13.26
N ALA A 256 0.48 2.78 -13.45
CA ALA A 256 0.32 4.21 -13.59
C ALA A 256 0.78 4.97 -12.32
N ASP A 257 0.47 4.41 -11.16
CA ASP A 257 0.90 4.90 -9.86
C ASP A 257 2.44 4.86 -9.71
N MET A 258 3.04 3.72 -10.05
CA MET A 258 4.50 3.53 -10.04
C MET A 258 5.20 4.52 -10.98
N TYR A 259 4.71 4.67 -12.20
CA TYR A 259 5.27 5.57 -13.20
C TYR A 259 5.25 7.03 -12.71
N ALA A 260 4.08 7.52 -12.29
CA ALA A 260 3.91 8.89 -11.83
C ALA A 260 4.82 9.23 -10.64
N GLN A 261 4.89 8.33 -9.66
CA GLN A 261 5.77 8.51 -8.51
C GLN A 261 7.25 8.46 -8.89
N THR A 262 7.64 7.57 -9.79
CA THR A 262 9.04 7.45 -10.25
C THR A 262 9.51 8.73 -10.94
N ILE A 263 8.70 9.28 -11.85
CA ILE A 263 9.01 10.54 -12.53
C ILE A 263 9.12 11.67 -11.51
N SER A 264 8.12 11.85 -10.67
CA SER A 264 8.08 12.97 -9.71
C SER A 264 9.25 12.93 -8.72
N TYR A 265 9.53 11.77 -8.15
CA TYR A 265 10.64 11.61 -7.20
C TYR A 265 12.01 11.54 -7.86
N GLY A 266 12.08 10.96 -9.05
CA GLY A 266 13.32 10.91 -9.80
C GLY A 266 13.81 12.32 -10.15
N LEU A 267 12.91 13.17 -10.66
CA LEU A 267 13.22 14.56 -10.98
C LEU A 267 13.53 15.39 -9.73
N LEU A 268 12.75 15.23 -8.67
CA LEU A 268 13.04 15.88 -7.38
C LEU A 268 14.42 15.51 -6.84
N SER A 269 14.73 14.20 -6.83
CA SER A 269 16.01 13.70 -6.34
C SER A 269 17.19 14.24 -7.14
N ALA A 270 17.04 14.29 -8.46
CA ALA A 270 18.06 14.85 -9.33
C ALA A 270 18.26 16.35 -9.12
N ARG A 271 17.16 17.09 -8.87
CA ARG A 271 17.19 18.52 -8.59
C ARG A 271 17.83 18.85 -7.24
N ILE A 272 17.57 18.05 -6.21
CA ILE A 272 18.24 18.18 -4.90
C ILE A 272 19.75 17.94 -5.05
N ALA A 273 20.15 16.95 -5.87
CA ALA A 273 21.56 16.62 -6.11
C ALA A 273 22.32 17.68 -6.91
N ASP A 274 21.66 18.37 -7.83
CA ASP A 274 22.22 19.46 -8.65
C ASP A 274 21.19 20.59 -8.88
N PRO A 275 21.18 21.63 -8.03
CA PRO A 275 20.23 22.74 -8.11
C PRO A 275 20.28 23.58 -9.40
N HIS A 276 21.34 23.46 -10.20
CA HIS A 276 21.57 24.32 -11.37
C HIS A 276 21.12 23.73 -12.71
N LYS A 277 20.63 22.49 -12.73
CA LYS A 277 20.20 21.79 -13.94
C LYS A 277 18.75 22.08 -14.30
N LYS A 278 18.46 22.34 -15.58
CA LYS A 278 17.16 22.86 -16.04
C LYS A 278 16.34 21.91 -16.91
N THR A 279 16.90 20.81 -17.39
CA THR A 279 16.16 19.88 -18.25
C THR A 279 15.98 18.49 -17.63
N ALA A 280 14.88 17.80 -17.96
CA ALA A 280 14.62 16.44 -17.47
C ALA A 280 15.72 15.46 -17.86
N ASP A 281 16.30 15.59 -19.06
CA ASP A 281 17.39 14.73 -19.54
C ASP A 281 18.70 14.98 -18.77
N ASP A 282 19.02 16.25 -18.48
CA ASP A 282 20.16 16.62 -17.67
C ASP A 282 20.03 16.09 -16.24
N LEU A 283 18.83 16.15 -15.68
CA LEU A 283 18.52 15.63 -14.35
C LEU A 283 18.66 14.10 -14.31
N ALA A 284 18.12 13.39 -15.31
CA ALA A 284 18.24 11.93 -15.39
C ALA A 284 19.73 11.48 -15.51
N ALA A 285 20.54 12.17 -16.31
CA ALA A 285 21.95 11.84 -16.52
C ALA A 285 22.81 11.93 -15.24
N HIS A 286 22.36 12.70 -14.22
CA HIS A 286 23.12 12.94 -12.99
C HIS A 286 22.81 12.00 -11.81
N MET A 287 21.91 11.04 -11.97
CA MET A 287 21.64 9.99 -10.97
C MET A 287 22.80 8.98 -10.85
N ARG A 288 23.98 9.46 -10.39
CA ARG A 288 25.21 8.65 -10.31
C ARG A 288 25.14 7.49 -9.32
N THR A 289 24.30 7.62 -8.28
CA THR A 289 24.19 6.63 -7.20
C THR A 289 23.35 5.41 -7.56
N ASN A 290 22.52 5.49 -8.61
CA ASN A 290 21.66 4.41 -9.05
C ASN A 290 21.59 4.33 -10.59
N PRO A 291 22.43 3.51 -11.23
CA PRO A 291 22.39 3.31 -12.69
C PRO A 291 21.04 2.80 -13.19
N PHE A 292 20.38 1.93 -12.45
CA PHE A 292 19.05 1.41 -12.82
C PHE A 292 18.00 2.52 -12.87
N LEU A 293 17.92 3.36 -11.83
CA LEU A 293 16.97 4.45 -11.79
C LEU A 293 17.24 5.46 -12.91
N ARG A 294 18.50 5.72 -13.24
CA ARG A 294 18.89 6.55 -14.38
C ARG A 294 18.41 5.96 -15.71
N GLU A 295 18.74 4.70 -16.00
CA GLU A 295 18.32 4.01 -17.22
C GLU A 295 16.80 3.89 -17.30
N LEU A 296 16.12 3.69 -16.16
CA LEU A 296 14.68 3.63 -16.08
C LEU A 296 14.05 4.99 -16.35
N MET A 297 14.57 6.06 -15.77
CA MET A 297 14.17 7.44 -16.07
C MET A 297 14.38 7.76 -17.55
N GLU A 298 15.55 7.45 -18.11
CA GLU A 298 15.78 7.60 -19.54
C GLU A 298 14.78 6.78 -20.38
N THR A 299 14.41 5.59 -19.94
CA THR A 299 13.42 4.74 -20.62
C THR A 299 12.02 5.36 -20.52
N PHE A 300 11.61 5.81 -19.35
CA PHE A 300 10.33 6.50 -19.14
C PHE A 300 10.27 7.78 -19.95
N LEU A 301 11.36 8.53 -19.98
CA LEU A 301 11.51 9.72 -20.75
C LEU A 301 11.52 9.43 -22.28
N LYS A 302 12.07 8.32 -22.75
CA LYS A 302 12.05 7.88 -24.18
C LYS A 302 10.69 7.33 -24.61
N VAL A 303 9.97 6.64 -23.76
CA VAL A 303 8.59 6.20 -24.00
C VAL A 303 7.69 7.41 -24.23
N GLY A 304 8.01 8.55 -23.63
CA GLY A 304 7.38 9.84 -23.87
C GLY A 304 7.71 10.54 -25.18
N GLY A 305 8.46 9.95 -26.12
CA GLY A 305 8.37 10.37 -27.54
C GLY A 305 9.44 11.28 -28.12
N ARG A 306 10.67 11.32 -27.65
CA ARG A 306 11.76 11.79 -28.50
C ARG A 306 12.14 10.72 -29.51
N GLN A 307 11.74 10.90 -30.76
CA GLN A 307 12.07 9.99 -31.84
C GLN A 307 13.57 9.86 -32.04
N GLY A 308 14.08 8.68 -31.80
CA GLY A 308 15.13 8.15 -32.64
C GLY A 308 14.53 7.83 -34.03
N LYS A 309 15.27 8.08 -35.10
CA LYS A 309 15.02 8.04 -36.55
C LYS A 309 14.09 6.98 -37.19
N ALA A 310 13.19 6.33 -36.47
CA ALA A 310 12.26 5.32 -36.99
C ALA A 310 10.84 5.63 -36.54
N GLY A 311 10.11 6.35 -37.33
CA GLY A 311 8.72 6.82 -37.23
C GLY A 311 7.69 5.86 -36.66
N GLY A 312 7.61 5.78 -35.35
CA GLY A 312 6.51 5.18 -34.60
C GLY A 312 5.77 6.24 -33.78
N PRO A 313 4.47 6.06 -33.48
CA PRO A 313 3.71 7.01 -32.65
C PRO A 313 4.19 6.90 -31.20
N GLY A 314 5.03 7.83 -30.76
CA GLY A 314 5.41 8.00 -29.34
C GLY A 314 4.40 8.88 -28.59
N ILE A 315 4.36 8.75 -27.27
CA ILE A 315 3.66 9.67 -26.36
C ILE A 315 4.68 10.74 -25.97
N ASP A 316 4.29 12.02 -26.00
CA ASP A 316 5.20 13.12 -25.68
C ASP A 316 5.18 13.44 -24.17
N PHE A 317 6.27 14.02 -23.63
CA PHE A 317 6.39 14.47 -22.24
C PHE A 317 5.31 15.44 -21.82
N ASP A 318 5.00 16.38 -22.69
CA ASP A 318 3.96 17.38 -22.46
C ASP A 318 2.59 16.73 -22.33
N GLU A 319 2.38 15.59 -23.00
CA GLU A 319 1.14 14.81 -22.92
C GLU A 319 0.95 14.15 -21.55
N LEU A 320 2.04 13.75 -20.90
CA LEU A 320 2.00 13.14 -19.56
C LEU A 320 2.12 14.16 -18.43
N GLY A 321 2.51 15.43 -18.73
CA GLY A 321 2.69 16.47 -17.74
C GLY A 321 4.03 16.41 -17.00
N VAL A 322 5.02 15.76 -17.57
CA VAL A 322 6.37 15.70 -16.99
C VAL A 322 7.05 17.07 -17.00
N SER A 323 6.82 17.85 -18.05
CA SER A 323 7.30 19.24 -18.14
C SER A 323 6.80 20.11 -17.00
N GLU A 324 5.55 19.92 -16.56
CA GLU A 324 4.96 20.63 -15.43
C GLU A 324 5.71 20.36 -14.12
N VAL A 325 6.22 19.12 -13.94
CA VAL A 325 7.06 18.78 -12.78
C VAL A 325 8.42 19.48 -12.84
N VAL A 326 9.04 19.53 -14.02
CA VAL A 326 10.33 20.23 -14.20
C VAL A 326 10.18 21.71 -13.92
N GLU A 327 9.14 22.35 -14.47
CA GLU A 327 8.85 23.78 -14.25
C GLU A 327 8.60 24.07 -12.76
N LEU A 328 7.80 23.22 -12.07
CA LEU A 328 7.59 23.32 -10.61
C LEU A 328 8.90 23.29 -9.83
N LEU A 329 9.80 22.38 -10.19
CA LEU A 329 11.10 22.24 -9.54
C LEU A 329 12.06 23.40 -9.89
N ASP A 330 11.91 24.02 -11.06
CA ASP A 330 12.66 25.23 -11.45
C ASP A 330 12.20 26.49 -10.71
N ASP A 331 10.92 26.58 -10.39
CA ASP A 331 10.33 27.69 -9.63
C ASP A 331 10.56 27.55 -8.11
N ALA A 332 10.98 26.38 -7.63
CA ALA A 332 11.27 26.15 -6.23
C ALA A 332 12.69 26.61 -5.85
N ASP A 333 12.81 27.35 -4.75
CA ASP A 333 14.08 27.58 -4.07
C ASP A 333 14.46 26.28 -3.30
N MET A 334 15.20 25.42 -4.00
CA MET A 334 15.57 24.11 -3.44
C MET A 334 16.45 24.22 -2.21
N GLU A 335 17.26 25.26 -2.07
CA GLU A 335 18.07 25.48 -0.86
C GLU A 335 17.18 25.82 0.34
N ALA A 336 16.18 26.70 0.14
CA ALA A 336 15.21 27.03 1.17
C ALA A 336 14.34 25.82 1.54
N VAL A 337 13.87 25.07 0.54
CA VAL A 337 13.08 23.84 0.72
C VAL A 337 13.85 22.78 1.51
N VAL A 338 15.11 22.52 1.13
CA VAL A 338 15.96 21.54 1.86
C VAL A 338 16.28 22.01 3.28
N ARG A 339 16.45 23.32 3.48
CA ARG A 339 16.64 23.89 4.82
C ARG A 339 15.38 23.78 5.67
N ASP A 340 14.19 24.04 5.12
CA ASP A 340 12.89 23.88 5.78
C ASP A 340 12.65 22.43 6.24
N PHE A 341 13.21 21.45 5.54
CA PHE A 341 13.22 20.05 5.99
C PHE A 341 13.92 19.87 7.35
N GLY A 342 15.01 20.60 7.61
CA GLY A 342 15.83 20.44 8.81
C GLY A 342 15.35 21.23 10.03
N ASP A 343 14.65 22.34 9.83
CA ASP A 343 14.33 23.30 10.90
C ASP A 343 13.07 22.95 11.72
N GLN A 344 12.13 22.16 11.15
CA GLN A 344 10.85 21.91 11.81
C GLN A 344 10.88 20.78 12.84
N ASN A 345 11.77 19.81 12.73
CA ASN A 345 11.94 18.76 13.72
C ASN A 345 13.33 18.09 13.60
N PRO A 346 14.31 18.44 14.45
CA PRO A 346 15.67 17.89 14.38
C PRO A 346 15.75 16.38 14.59
N GLU A 347 14.69 15.77 15.14
CA GLU A 347 14.60 14.32 15.39
C GLU A 347 13.97 13.53 14.22
N GLU A 348 13.36 14.22 13.27
CA GLU A 348 12.73 13.61 12.10
C GLU A 348 13.62 13.76 10.84
N ASP A 349 13.62 12.73 10.00
CA ASP A 349 14.34 12.76 8.73
C ASP A 349 13.59 13.65 7.72
N PRO A 350 14.20 14.74 7.23
CA PRO A 350 13.55 15.71 6.37
C PRO A 350 12.93 15.12 5.10
N VAL A 351 13.61 14.17 4.48
CA VAL A 351 13.15 13.54 3.24
C VAL A 351 11.93 12.66 3.47
N ILE A 352 11.85 12.05 4.67
CA ILE A 352 10.70 11.23 5.04
C ILE A 352 9.48 12.09 5.29
N HIS A 353 9.64 13.21 6.00
CA HIS A 353 8.52 14.12 6.27
C HIS A 353 7.91 14.65 4.97
N PHE A 354 8.75 15.01 4.01
CA PHE A 354 8.29 15.36 2.66
C PHE A 354 7.50 14.23 1.99
N TYR A 355 8.03 13.00 2.04
CA TYR A 355 7.37 11.84 1.46
C TYR A 355 6.02 11.53 2.13
N GLU A 356 5.93 11.67 3.43
CA GLU A 356 4.67 11.48 4.16
C GLU A 356 3.62 12.54 3.81
N LEU A 357 4.02 13.79 3.73
CA LEU A 357 3.16 14.89 3.28
C LEU A 357 2.68 14.64 1.84
N PHE A 358 3.60 14.27 0.96
CA PHE A 358 3.25 13.91 -0.41
C PHE A 358 2.27 12.75 -0.47
N LEU A 359 2.52 11.62 0.22
CA LEU A 359 1.62 10.47 0.21
C LEU A 359 0.26 10.78 0.81
N LYS A 360 0.21 11.61 1.83
CA LYS A 360 -1.04 12.07 2.44
C LYS A 360 -1.92 12.81 1.43
N GLU A 361 -1.31 13.67 0.64
CA GLU A 361 -2.00 14.43 -0.40
C GLU A 361 -2.24 13.60 -1.67
N TYR A 362 -1.31 12.69 -2.01
CA TYR A 362 -1.38 11.89 -3.22
C TYR A 362 -2.44 10.78 -3.16
N ASP A 363 -2.44 9.93 -2.12
CA ASP A 363 -3.43 8.87 -1.90
C ASP A 363 -3.47 8.36 -0.45
N ALA A 364 -4.28 9.00 0.38
CA ALA A 364 -4.43 8.64 1.79
C ALA A 364 -4.98 7.22 2.03
N LYS A 365 -5.79 6.66 1.10
CA LYS A 365 -6.35 5.31 1.23
C LYS A 365 -5.32 4.22 0.98
N LYS A 366 -4.52 4.38 -0.07
CA LYS A 366 -3.45 3.40 -0.40
C LYS A 366 -2.34 3.39 0.65
N ARG A 367 -2.05 4.54 1.29
CA ARG A 367 -1.12 4.62 2.43
C ARG A 367 -1.50 3.63 3.53
N MET A 368 -2.78 3.62 3.94
CA MET A 368 -3.25 2.72 5.00
C MET A 368 -3.32 1.24 4.56
N GLN A 369 -3.70 0.97 3.31
CA GLN A 369 -3.83 -0.40 2.81
C GLN A 369 -2.50 -1.12 2.62
N ARG A 370 -1.45 -0.39 2.24
CA ARG A 370 -0.11 -0.95 1.99
C ARG A 370 0.77 -1.03 3.23
N GLY A 371 0.28 -0.58 4.39
CA GLY A 371 1.02 -0.65 5.65
C GLY A 371 2.32 0.16 5.65
N VAL A 372 2.43 1.18 4.79
CA VAL A 372 3.60 2.06 4.72
C VAL A 372 3.55 3.03 5.89
N PHE A 373 4.11 2.61 7.02
CA PHE A 373 4.26 3.45 8.21
C PHE A 373 5.73 3.76 8.44
N TYR A 374 6.00 5.04 8.64
CA TYR A 374 7.34 5.47 9.02
C TYR A 374 7.75 4.87 10.36
N THR A 375 8.96 4.32 10.41
CA THR A 375 9.53 3.80 11.66
C THR A 375 10.22 4.94 12.42
N PRO A 376 9.75 5.31 13.61
CA PRO A 376 10.39 6.37 14.39
C PRO A 376 11.88 6.09 14.59
N ARG A 377 12.71 7.12 14.42
CA ARG A 377 14.17 7.00 14.53
C ARG A 377 14.65 6.33 15.82
N PRO A 378 14.06 6.59 17.01
CA PRO A 378 14.44 5.90 18.24
C PRO A 378 14.26 4.37 18.16
N VAL A 379 13.21 3.88 17.50
CA VAL A 379 12.98 2.44 17.26
C VAL A 379 14.05 1.87 16.36
N VAL A 380 14.34 2.53 15.24
CA VAL A 380 15.39 2.12 14.30
C VAL A 380 16.76 2.08 14.97
N SER A 381 17.10 3.15 15.68
CA SER A 381 18.38 3.29 16.38
C SER A 381 18.55 2.26 17.49
N TYR A 382 17.49 1.97 18.27
CA TYR A 382 17.49 0.89 19.26
C TYR A 382 17.79 -0.47 18.61
N ILE A 383 17.12 -0.80 17.50
CA ILE A 383 17.32 -2.06 16.81
C ILE A 383 18.75 -2.16 16.26
N VAL A 384 19.22 -1.12 15.57
CA VAL A 384 20.55 -1.13 14.94
C VAL A 384 21.66 -1.22 15.98
N ARG A 385 21.57 -0.44 17.08
CA ARG A 385 22.55 -0.54 18.21
C ARG A 385 22.53 -1.91 18.86
N SER A 386 21.33 -2.47 19.10
CA SER A 386 21.20 -3.80 19.71
C SER A 386 21.78 -4.91 18.83
N VAL A 387 21.58 -4.84 17.50
CA VAL A 387 22.19 -5.77 16.56
C VAL A 387 23.72 -5.64 16.54
N ASP A 388 24.25 -4.42 16.61
CA ASP A 388 25.69 -4.17 16.72
C ASP A 388 26.28 -4.80 17.99
N GLU A 389 25.60 -4.63 19.13
CA GLU A 389 26.00 -5.24 20.41
C GLU A 389 25.92 -6.77 20.34
N LEU A 390 24.88 -7.35 19.74
CA LEU A 390 24.77 -8.81 19.56
C LEU A 390 25.90 -9.36 18.69
N LEU A 391 26.31 -8.66 17.64
CA LEU A 391 27.47 -9.07 16.85
C LEU A 391 28.76 -9.08 17.66
N ARG A 392 28.90 -8.14 18.60
CA ARG A 392 30.06 -8.09 19.51
C ARG A 392 30.03 -9.21 20.56
N THR A 393 28.87 -9.41 21.17
CA THR A 393 28.75 -10.33 22.32
C THR A 393 28.55 -11.79 21.91
N GLU A 394 27.74 -12.06 20.87
CA GLU A 394 27.36 -13.41 20.45
C GLU A 394 28.33 -13.99 19.40
N PHE A 395 29.02 -13.13 18.65
CA PHE A 395 29.90 -13.54 17.55
C PHE A 395 31.36 -13.11 17.74
N GLY A 396 31.67 -12.35 18.76
CA GLY A 396 33.03 -11.88 19.03
C GLY A 396 33.59 -10.90 17.99
N LEU A 397 32.71 -10.18 17.28
CA LEU A 397 33.07 -9.20 16.27
C LEU A 397 33.33 -7.84 16.93
N ALA A 398 34.61 -7.48 17.13
CA ALA A 398 34.99 -6.31 17.92
C ALA A 398 34.42 -4.98 17.44
N ASP A 399 34.24 -4.83 16.13
CA ASP A 399 33.67 -3.62 15.50
C ASP A 399 32.18 -3.75 15.17
N GLY A 400 31.50 -4.84 15.61
CA GLY A 400 30.08 -5.06 15.40
C GLY A 400 29.67 -5.04 13.92
N LEU A 401 28.73 -4.17 13.56
CA LEU A 401 28.30 -3.98 12.16
C LEU A 401 29.42 -3.47 11.24
N ALA A 402 30.44 -2.80 11.78
CA ALA A 402 31.58 -2.29 11.03
C ALA A 402 32.69 -3.34 10.80
N ASP A 403 32.58 -4.51 11.45
CA ASP A 403 33.60 -5.54 11.43
C ASP A 403 33.78 -6.13 10.02
N THR A 404 35.02 -6.35 9.62
CA THR A 404 35.40 -6.88 8.30
C THR A 404 36.02 -8.29 8.36
N THR A 405 35.85 -8.99 9.49
CA THR A 405 36.27 -10.38 9.64
C THR A 405 35.59 -11.24 8.55
N THR A 406 36.42 -12.03 7.85
CA THR A 406 35.98 -12.88 6.74
C THR A 406 35.35 -14.18 7.24
N TRP A 407 34.65 -14.88 6.36
CA TRP A 407 34.13 -16.22 6.65
C TRP A 407 35.22 -17.20 7.00
N ALA A 408 36.38 -17.12 6.32
CA ALA A 408 37.52 -17.97 6.62
C ALA A 408 38.09 -17.73 8.03
N GLU A 409 38.16 -16.46 8.45
CA GLU A 409 38.60 -16.09 9.79
C GLU A 409 37.61 -16.51 10.86
N MET A 410 36.30 -16.34 10.61
CA MET A 410 35.27 -16.82 11.52
C MET A 410 35.29 -18.34 11.67
N ALA A 411 35.47 -19.10 10.58
CA ALA A 411 35.59 -20.57 10.61
C ALA A 411 36.84 -21.04 11.34
N LYS A 412 37.93 -20.24 11.37
CA LYS A 412 39.12 -20.54 12.19
C LYS A 412 38.87 -20.29 13.68
N ARG A 413 38.03 -19.29 14.05
CA ARG A 413 37.67 -18.97 15.45
C ARG A 413 36.68 -19.97 16.02
N HIS A 414 35.76 -20.45 15.18
CA HIS A 414 34.63 -21.32 15.56
C HIS A 414 34.65 -22.59 14.72
N GLN A 415 35.09 -23.71 15.33
CA GLN A 415 35.28 -24.99 14.60
C GLN A 415 33.98 -25.59 14.04
N ASP A 416 32.84 -25.24 14.64
CA ASP A 416 31.52 -25.71 14.23
C ASP A 416 30.95 -24.90 13.06
N LEU A 417 31.52 -23.75 12.74
CA LEU A 417 31.06 -22.90 11.65
C LEU A 417 31.46 -23.46 10.29
N LYS A 418 30.47 -23.87 9.52
CA LYS A 418 30.66 -24.29 8.13
C LYS A 418 30.40 -23.12 7.20
N ILE A 419 31.34 -22.82 6.29
CA ILE A 419 31.12 -21.82 5.25
C ILE A 419 30.00 -22.32 4.34
N PRO A 420 28.88 -21.56 4.18
CA PRO A 420 27.76 -22.00 3.36
C PRO A 420 28.15 -22.19 1.89
N LYS A 421 27.52 -23.15 1.23
CA LYS A 421 27.79 -23.41 -0.20
C LYS A 421 27.55 -22.15 -1.04
N GLY A 422 28.55 -21.79 -1.86
CA GLY A 422 28.52 -20.62 -2.75
C GLY A 422 29.02 -19.32 -2.11
N VAL A 423 29.42 -19.31 -0.84
CA VAL A 423 30.05 -18.17 -0.18
C VAL A 423 31.58 -18.25 -0.35
N SER A 424 32.19 -17.12 -0.76
CA SER A 424 33.67 -17.02 -0.81
C SER A 424 34.22 -16.96 0.62
N PRO A 425 35.28 -17.73 0.93
CA PRO A 425 35.97 -17.64 2.22
C PRO A 425 36.45 -16.23 2.57
N ASP A 426 36.85 -15.45 1.57
CA ASP A 426 37.37 -14.08 1.74
C ASP A 426 36.26 -13.01 1.84
N GLN A 427 35.00 -13.41 1.73
CA GLN A 427 33.86 -12.48 1.90
C GLN A 427 33.72 -12.11 3.38
N ASP A 428 33.44 -10.82 3.65
CA ASP A 428 33.09 -10.35 4.98
C ASP A 428 31.92 -11.17 5.56
N PHE A 429 32.04 -11.62 6.81
CA PHE A 429 31.02 -12.40 7.50
C PHE A 429 29.73 -11.58 7.69
N VAL A 430 29.85 -10.30 8.07
CA VAL A 430 28.70 -9.40 8.24
C VAL A 430 28.10 -9.05 6.89
N GLN A 431 26.96 -9.65 6.55
CA GLN A 431 26.15 -9.37 5.36
C GLN A 431 24.77 -8.94 5.81
N ILE A 432 24.38 -7.71 5.50
CA ILE A 432 23.18 -7.04 6.02
C ILE A 432 22.11 -7.02 4.95
N LEU A 433 20.87 -7.37 5.33
CA LEU A 433 19.69 -7.24 4.49
C LEU A 433 18.55 -6.59 5.27
N ASP A 434 17.97 -5.57 4.70
CA ASP A 434 16.63 -5.10 5.02
C ASP A 434 15.65 -5.62 3.94
N PRO A 435 14.82 -6.64 4.26
CA PRO A 435 13.95 -7.28 3.27
C PRO A 435 12.68 -6.48 2.94
N ALA A 436 12.43 -5.37 3.64
CA ALA A 436 11.32 -4.44 3.44
C ALA A 436 11.81 -3.01 3.65
N THR A 437 12.76 -2.61 2.81
CA THR A 437 13.61 -1.43 2.98
C THR A 437 12.84 -0.13 3.17
N GLY A 438 11.66 -0.01 2.55
CA GLY A 438 10.91 1.24 2.54
C GLY A 438 11.77 2.38 1.98
N THR A 439 11.83 3.48 2.70
CA THR A 439 12.67 4.64 2.35
C THR A 439 14.13 4.53 2.81
N GLY A 440 14.59 3.35 3.24
CA GLY A 440 15.98 3.08 3.57
C GLY A 440 16.42 3.51 4.97
N THR A 441 15.50 3.79 5.89
CA THR A 441 15.82 4.34 7.21
C THR A 441 16.74 3.45 8.03
N PHE A 442 16.52 2.13 8.04
CA PHE A 442 17.43 1.20 8.72
C PHE A 442 18.83 1.19 8.11
N LEU A 443 18.92 1.18 6.77
CA LEU A 443 20.22 1.17 6.09
C LEU A 443 21.02 2.45 6.34
N VAL A 444 20.34 3.59 6.38
CA VAL A 444 20.96 4.90 6.71
C VAL A 444 21.49 4.91 8.14
N GLU A 445 20.72 4.40 9.11
CA GLU A 445 21.18 4.31 10.50
C GLU A 445 22.36 3.35 10.67
N VAL A 446 22.39 2.24 9.90
CA VAL A 446 23.54 1.33 9.85
C VAL A 446 24.79 2.05 9.32
N ILE A 447 24.67 2.84 8.26
CA ILE A 447 25.78 3.62 7.71
C ILE A 447 26.31 4.60 8.77
N ASP A 448 25.42 5.30 9.43
CA ASP A 448 25.77 6.28 10.48
C ASP A 448 26.50 5.61 11.65
N LEU A 449 26.01 4.47 12.14
CA LEU A 449 26.65 3.71 13.23
C LEU A 449 28.00 3.17 12.82
N ILE A 450 28.13 2.59 11.61
CA ILE A 450 29.41 2.09 11.09
C ILE A 450 30.44 3.24 11.00
N HIS A 451 30.02 4.37 10.42
CA HIS A 451 30.90 5.55 10.31
C HIS A 451 31.37 6.03 11.69
N LYS A 452 30.47 6.20 12.66
CA LYS A 452 30.80 6.61 14.03
C LYS A 452 31.76 5.63 14.70
N THR A 453 31.52 4.33 14.55
CA THR A 453 32.37 3.27 15.11
C THR A 453 33.80 3.34 14.56
N LEU A 454 33.92 3.45 13.23
CA LEU A 454 35.25 3.49 12.59
C LEU A 454 35.99 4.80 12.86
N VAL A 455 35.32 5.93 12.82
CA VAL A 455 35.91 7.23 13.17
C VAL A 455 36.45 7.21 14.61
N ALA A 456 35.66 6.69 15.55
CA ALA A 456 36.10 6.56 16.94
C ALA A 456 37.31 5.62 17.06
N LYS A 457 37.31 4.49 16.33
CA LYS A 457 38.45 3.54 16.28
C LYS A 457 39.70 4.21 15.73
N TRP A 458 39.61 4.88 14.59
CA TRP A 458 40.74 5.52 13.92
C TRP A 458 41.29 6.73 14.72
N LYS A 459 40.42 7.49 15.40
CA LYS A 459 40.86 8.53 16.36
C LYS A 459 41.63 7.95 17.51
N LYS A 460 41.20 6.81 18.08
CA LYS A 460 41.94 6.10 19.14
C LYS A 460 43.32 5.58 18.63
N GLN A 461 43.45 5.29 17.35
CA GLN A 461 44.72 4.91 16.72
C GLN A 461 45.63 6.10 16.38
N GLY A 462 45.19 7.34 16.71
CA GLY A 462 45.99 8.54 16.51
C GLY A 462 45.93 9.14 15.10
N HIS A 463 44.98 8.72 14.24
CA HIS A 463 44.83 9.26 12.90
C HIS A 463 44.15 10.65 12.92
N GLY A 464 44.75 11.57 12.13
CA GLY A 464 44.15 12.91 11.92
C GLY A 464 43.01 12.88 10.88
N GLU A 465 42.19 13.94 10.83
CA GLU A 465 40.98 14.03 10.00
C GLU A 465 41.18 13.65 8.54
N LYS A 466 42.20 14.22 7.87
CA LYS A 466 42.52 13.88 6.45
C LYS A 466 42.79 12.38 6.22
N LYS A 467 43.39 11.71 7.22
CA LYS A 467 43.65 10.28 7.12
C LYS A 467 42.39 9.47 7.35
N ILE A 468 41.53 9.92 8.27
CA ILE A 468 40.25 9.33 8.57
C ILE A 468 39.34 9.41 7.33
N ASP A 469 39.26 10.56 6.66
CA ASP A 469 38.52 10.74 5.42
C ASP A 469 39.03 9.79 4.32
N ALA A 470 40.33 9.64 4.17
CA ALA A 470 40.89 8.73 3.20
C ALA A 470 40.56 7.27 3.50
N LEU A 471 40.65 6.85 4.78
CA LEU A 471 40.26 5.51 5.21
C LEU A 471 38.78 5.22 5.01
N TRP A 472 37.91 6.20 5.27
CA TRP A 472 36.48 6.07 5.04
C TRP A 472 36.19 5.92 3.54
N ASN A 473 36.79 6.74 2.70
CA ASN A 473 36.64 6.66 1.24
C ASN A 473 37.20 5.36 0.62
N GLU A 474 38.13 4.68 1.29
CA GLU A 474 38.57 3.33 0.92
C GLU A 474 37.59 2.26 1.43
N TYR A 475 37.09 2.39 2.66
CA TYR A 475 36.20 1.41 3.30
C TYR A 475 34.83 1.29 2.62
N VAL A 476 34.22 2.42 2.23
CA VAL A 476 32.90 2.45 1.65
C VAL A 476 32.76 1.54 0.42
N PRO A 477 33.55 1.68 -0.66
CA PRO A 477 33.40 0.83 -1.84
C PRO A 477 33.93 -0.60 -1.61
N LYS A 478 34.92 -0.77 -0.73
CA LYS A 478 35.56 -2.06 -0.50
C LYS A 478 34.70 -2.99 0.36
N HIS A 479 34.07 -2.46 1.40
CA HIS A 479 33.33 -3.22 2.41
C HIS A 479 31.85 -2.83 2.49
N LEU A 480 31.53 -1.55 2.75
CA LEU A 480 30.18 -1.12 3.10
C LEU A 480 29.17 -1.41 1.98
N LEU A 481 29.41 -0.89 0.77
CA LEU A 481 28.45 -1.04 -0.36
C LEU A 481 28.29 -2.49 -0.81
N LYS A 482 29.29 -3.34 -0.56
CA LYS A 482 29.25 -4.76 -0.94
C LYS A 482 28.43 -5.63 -0.01
N ARG A 483 28.20 -5.21 1.23
CA ARG A 483 27.51 -5.99 2.25
C ARG A 483 26.19 -5.42 2.73
N LEU A 484 25.86 -4.19 2.32
CA LEU A 484 24.59 -3.54 2.68
C LEU A 484 23.58 -3.75 1.57
N HIS A 485 22.50 -4.50 1.88
CA HIS A 485 21.47 -4.88 0.91
C HIS A 485 20.09 -4.46 1.38
N GLY A 486 19.23 -4.15 0.42
CA GLY A 486 17.82 -3.86 0.65
C GLY A 486 16.93 -4.45 -0.44
N TYR A 487 15.73 -4.91 -0.07
CA TYR A 487 14.68 -5.29 -1.01
C TYR A 487 13.48 -4.37 -0.81
N GLU A 488 13.00 -3.80 -1.90
CA GLU A 488 11.81 -2.93 -1.90
C GLU A 488 10.90 -3.31 -3.06
N LEU A 489 9.61 -3.37 -2.78
CA LEU A 489 8.60 -3.72 -3.77
C LEU A 489 8.12 -2.50 -4.56
N LEU A 490 8.06 -1.34 -3.89
CA LEU A 490 7.48 -0.12 -4.42
C LEU A 490 8.57 0.80 -4.97
N MET A 491 8.32 1.33 -6.17
CA MET A 491 9.30 2.14 -6.89
C MET A 491 9.66 3.45 -6.19
N ALA A 492 8.68 4.14 -5.60
CA ALA A 492 8.93 5.42 -4.94
C ALA A 492 9.79 5.27 -3.65
N PRO A 493 9.45 4.39 -2.69
CA PRO A 493 10.34 4.11 -1.58
C PRO A 493 11.73 3.65 -2.01
N TYR A 494 11.82 2.81 -3.07
CA TYR A 494 13.09 2.40 -3.66
C TYR A 494 13.94 3.59 -4.10
N ALA A 495 13.36 4.53 -4.85
CA ALA A 495 14.07 5.72 -5.32
C ALA A 495 14.53 6.60 -4.14
N ILE A 496 13.66 6.78 -3.15
CA ILE A 496 13.97 7.55 -1.93
C ILE A 496 15.07 6.87 -1.10
N ALA A 497 15.05 5.55 -0.98
CA ALA A 497 16.10 4.81 -0.27
C ALA A 497 17.47 5.07 -0.89
N HIS A 498 17.57 5.03 -2.23
CA HIS A 498 18.81 5.36 -2.93
C HIS A 498 19.27 6.80 -2.70
N LEU A 499 18.32 7.77 -2.75
CA LEU A 499 18.62 9.17 -2.45
C LEU A 499 19.17 9.33 -1.03
N LYS A 500 18.47 8.79 -0.05
CA LYS A 500 18.87 8.90 1.37
C LYS A 500 20.23 8.26 1.65
N ILE A 501 20.49 7.07 1.11
CA ILE A 501 21.79 6.41 1.23
C ILE A 501 22.87 7.28 0.58
N GLY A 502 22.61 7.82 -0.61
CA GLY A 502 23.54 8.73 -1.28
C GLY A 502 23.84 9.99 -0.49
N LEU A 503 22.81 10.64 0.06
CA LEU A 503 22.96 11.82 0.92
C LEU A 503 23.73 11.50 2.20
N LYS A 504 23.42 10.38 2.87
CA LYS A 504 24.14 9.97 4.10
C LYS A 504 25.61 9.68 3.82
N LEU A 505 25.92 9.01 2.73
CA LEU A 505 27.32 8.79 2.32
C LEU A 505 28.05 10.11 2.04
N TYR A 506 27.39 11.06 1.39
CA TYR A 506 27.94 12.38 1.13
C TYR A 506 28.18 13.18 2.44
N GLU A 507 27.20 13.18 3.35
CA GLU A 507 27.32 13.82 4.70
C GLU A 507 28.49 13.25 5.50
N THR A 508 28.72 11.91 5.41
CA THR A 508 29.84 11.26 6.09
C THR A 508 31.17 11.44 5.40
N GLY A 509 31.26 12.24 4.33
CA GLY A 509 32.49 12.57 3.63
C GLY A 509 32.90 11.64 2.50
N TYR A 510 32.04 10.71 2.06
CA TYR A 510 32.31 9.87 0.89
C TYR A 510 32.14 10.66 -0.40
N ARG A 511 33.06 10.50 -1.35
CA ARG A 511 33.17 11.30 -2.59
C ARG A 511 32.94 10.50 -3.87
N PHE A 512 32.14 9.48 -3.87
CA PHE A 512 31.67 8.73 -5.06
C PHE A 512 32.72 8.58 -6.17
N GLY A 513 33.87 8.06 -5.81
CA GLY A 513 34.97 7.85 -6.75
C GLY A 513 34.97 6.48 -7.44
N SER A 514 33.97 5.66 -7.20
CA SER A 514 33.82 4.30 -7.76
C SER A 514 32.47 4.09 -8.41
N ASP A 515 32.37 3.08 -9.28
CA ASP A 515 31.11 2.65 -9.92
C ASP A 515 30.27 1.73 -9.03
N GLU A 516 30.62 1.53 -7.76
CA GLU A 516 29.86 0.72 -6.82
C GLU A 516 28.53 1.40 -6.47
N ARG A 517 27.43 0.71 -6.74
CA ARG A 517 26.06 1.16 -6.40
C ARG A 517 25.65 0.74 -4.98
N ALA A 518 24.74 1.47 -4.37
CA ALA A 518 24.00 0.96 -3.24
C ALA A 518 23.16 -0.27 -3.66
N ARG A 519 23.23 -1.35 -2.89
CA ARG A 519 22.59 -2.64 -3.25
C ARG A 519 21.16 -2.75 -2.74
N VAL A 520 20.39 -1.69 -2.94
CA VAL A 520 18.93 -1.75 -2.82
C VAL A 520 18.37 -2.18 -4.18
N PHE A 521 17.47 -3.16 -4.16
CA PHE A 521 16.92 -3.78 -5.36
C PHE A 521 15.40 -3.70 -5.37
N LEU A 522 14.85 -3.41 -6.53
CA LEU A 522 13.40 -3.43 -6.74
C LEU A 522 12.93 -4.88 -6.92
N THR A 523 12.29 -5.44 -5.90
CA THR A 523 11.86 -6.85 -5.93
C THR A 523 10.87 -7.16 -4.81
N ASN A 524 10.01 -8.17 -5.03
CA ASN A 524 9.25 -8.78 -3.97
C ASN A 524 10.14 -9.72 -3.15
N ALA A 525 10.40 -9.40 -1.88
CA ALA A 525 11.21 -10.22 -0.99
C ALA A 525 10.60 -11.62 -0.74
N LEU A 526 9.27 -11.72 -0.79
CA LEU A 526 8.51 -12.96 -0.55
C LEU A 526 8.43 -13.88 -1.78
N GLU A 527 9.16 -13.58 -2.84
CA GLU A 527 9.32 -14.41 -4.03
C GLU A 527 10.73 -14.99 -4.13
N PRO A 528 10.89 -16.24 -4.60
CA PRO A 528 12.20 -16.85 -4.80
C PRO A 528 12.95 -16.22 -5.99
N ALA A 529 14.23 -16.52 -6.09
CA ALA A 529 15.01 -16.22 -7.30
C ALA A 529 14.43 -16.98 -8.52
N LYS A 530 14.35 -16.32 -9.67
CA LYS A 530 13.81 -16.88 -10.92
C LYS A 530 14.89 -17.11 -11.96
N ASP A 531 14.65 -18.06 -12.86
CA ASP A 531 15.51 -18.27 -14.02
C ASP A 531 14.95 -17.50 -15.22
N PHE A 532 15.68 -16.46 -15.61
CA PHE A 532 15.39 -15.72 -16.82
C PHE A 532 16.32 -16.21 -17.92
N SER A 533 15.83 -17.13 -18.76
CA SER A 533 16.57 -17.55 -19.95
C SER A 533 16.17 -16.68 -21.14
N GLY A 534 17.05 -15.74 -21.53
CA GLY A 534 17.24 -15.32 -22.93
C GLY A 534 16.28 -14.37 -23.61
N TRP A 535 15.09 -14.01 -23.06
CA TRP A 535 14.09 -13.19 -23.78
C TRP A 535 14.08 -11.70 -23.45
N PHE A 536 14.70 -11.30 -22.35
CA PHE A 536 14.58 -9.95 -21.78
C PHE A 536 15.64 -8.93 -22.19
N GLU A 537 16.80 -9.37 -22.67
CA GLU A 537 17.92 -8.47 -23.02
C GLU A 537 17.57 -7.45 -24.12
N PHE A 538 16.53 -7.71 -24.92
CA PHE A 538 16.23 -6.89 -26.09
C PHE A 538 15.14 -5.83 -25.89
N ALA A 539 14.26 -5.95 -24.91
CA ALA A 539 13.13 -5.04 -24.78
C ALA A 539 13.43 -3.82 -23.90
N ILE A 540 13.95 -4.04 -22.69
CA ILE A 540 14.28 -2.96 -21.72
C ILE A 540 15.52 -3.38 -20.92
N PRO A 541 16.72 -2.97 -21.33
CA PRO A 541 17.99 -3.39 -20.70
C PRO A 541 18.05 -3.12 -19.19
N ALA A 542 17.55 -1.96 -18.74
CA ALA A 542 17.54 -1.59 -17.32
C ALA A 542 16.83 -2.63 -16.44
N LEU A 543 15.64 -3.08 -16.85
CA LEU A 543 14.85 -4.07 -16.10
C LEU A 543 15.53 -5.44 -16.08
N ALA A 544 16.14 -5.82 -17.21
CA ALA A 544 16.89 -7.07 -17.31
C ALA A 544 18.13 -7.07 -16.39
N HIS A 545 18.88 -5.97 -16.36
CA HIS A 545 20.04 -5.82 -15.49
C HIS A 545 19.66 -5.88 -14.01
N GLU A 546 18.58 -5.18 -13.61
CA GLU A 546 18.10 -5.20 -12.21
C GLU A 546 17.59 -6.59 -11.81
N ALA A 547 16.81 -7.25 -12.68
CA ALA A 547 16.31 -8.60 -12.43
C ALA A 547 17.46 -9.63 -12.32
N LEU A 548 18.46 -9.58 -13.17
CA LEU A 548 19.64 -10.44 -13.10
C LEU A 548 20.44 -10.19 -11.81
N ALA A 549 20.66 -8.92 -11.45
CA ALA A 549 21.37 -8.56 -10.24
C ALA A 549 20.65 -9.08 -8.99
N VAL A 550 19.35 -8.85 -8.88
CA VAL A 550 18.53 -9.32 -7.75
C VAL A 550 18.51 -10.85 -7.65
N ASN A 551 18.35 -11.54 -8.78
CA ASN A 551 18.33 -13.01 -8.78
C ASN A 551 19.66 -13.61 -8.39
N THR A 552 20.75 -13.00 -8.82
CA THR A 552 22.11 -13.39 -8.40
C THR A 552 22.26 -13.24 -6.87
N ILE A 553 21.81 -12.13 -6.30
CA ILE A 553 21.87 -11.91 -4.86
C ILE A 553 20.97 -12.91 -4.11
N LYS A 554 19.72 -13.10 -4.52
CA LYS A 554 18.79 -14.06 -3.88
C LYS A 554 19.32 -15.51 -3.89
N ARG A 555 20.05 -15.92 -4.93
CA ARG A 555 20.63 -17.27 -5.04
C ARG A 555 21.92 -17.43 -4.27
N ALA A 556 22.85 -16.52 -4.47
CA ALA A 556 24.23 -16.69 -4.03
C ALA A 556 24.53 -16.08 -2.67
N ARG A 557 23.86 -14.97 -2.31
CA ARG A 557 24.18 -14.25 -1.08
C ARG A 557 23.61 -14.96 0.15
N ARG A 558 24.39 -15.02 1.21
CA ARG A 558 23.97 -15.48 2.52
C ARG A 558 24.06 -14.31 3.48
N PHE A 559 22.96 -14.02 4.15
CA PHE A 559 22.86 -12.88 5.05
C PHE A 559 23.01 -13.34 6.49
N THR A 560 23.88 -12.67 7.23
CA THR A 560 24.12 -12.92 8.64
C THR A 560 23.40 -11.91 9.54
N VAL A 561 22.96 -10.79 8.97
CA VAL A 561 22.24 -9.73 9.67
C VAL A 561 20.98 -9.39 8.88
N LEU A 562 19.82 -9.51 9.52
CA LEU A 562 18.52 -9.15 8.97
C LEU A 562 17.89 -8.09 9.88
N ILE A 563 17.54 -6.94 9.31
CA ILE A 563 16.93 -5.82 10.06
C ILE A 563 15.75 -5.27 9.27
N GLY A 564 14.77 -4.67 9.96
CA GLY A 564 13.70 -3.97 9.22
C GLY A 564 12.37 -3.87 9.98
N ASN A 565 11.43 -3.24 9.31
CA ASN A 565 10.02 -3.12 9.71
C ASN A 565 9.13 -3.61 8.57
N PRO A 566 8.80 -4.91 8.49
CA PRO A 566 7.96 -5.46 7.43
C PRO A 566 6.51 -4.94 7.53
N PRO A 567 5.75 -4.92 6.41
CA PRO A 567 4.37 -4.42 6.39
C PRO A 567 3.41 -5.30 7.21
N TYR A 568 2.36 -4.68 7.81
CA TYR A 568 1.27 -5.33 8.55
C TYR A 568 -0.03 -5.14 7.75
N SER A 569 -0.34 -6.04 6.83
CA SER A 569 -1.45 -5.84 5.89
C SER A 569 -2.79 -6.45 6.33
N GLY A 570 -2.77 -7.45 7.23
CA GLY A 570 -3.97 -8.21 7.62
C GLY A 570 -4.59 -9.06 6.51
N GLU A 571 -4.58 -8.59 5.27
CA GLU A 571 -4.96 -9.30 4.05
C GLU A 571 -3.79 -9.20 3.05
N SER A 572 -3.04 -10.27 2.93
CA SER A 572 -1.84 -10.33 2.08
C SER A 572 -2.19 -10.64 0.64
N SER A 573 -1.63 -9.90 -0.29
CA SER A 573 -1.60 -10.21 -1.73
C SER A 573 -0.52 -11.23 -2.10
N ASN A 574 0.44 -11.49 -1.20
CA ASN A 574 1.55 -12.42 -1.41
C ASN A 574 1.08 -13.88 -1.25
N THR A 575 0.43 -14.44 -2.27
CA THR A 575 -0.13 -15.80 -2.29
C THR A 575 0.69 -16.82 -3.08
N GLY A 576 1.91 -16.46 -3.49
CA GLY A 576 2.81 -17.32 -4.27
C GLY A 576 3.10 -18.67 -3.59
N GLU A 577 3.28 -19.72 -4.39
CA GLU A 577 3.45 -21.10 -3.90
C GLU A 577 4.65 -21.24 -2.95
N TRP A 578 5.75 -20.56 -3.24
CA TRP A 578 6.98 -20.67 -2.44
C TRP A 578 6.77 -20.19 -1.00
N ILE A 579 6.26 -18.98 -0.80
CA ILE A 579 6.03 -18.45 0.54
C ILE A 579 4.90 -19.18 1.26
N SER A 580 3.87 -19.61 0.51
CA SER A 580 2.78 -20.43 1.05
C SER A 580 3.29 -21.80 1.53
N ALA A 581 4.25 -22.40 0.83
CA ALA A 581 4.89 -23.64 1.26
C ALA A 581 5.69 -23.43 2.55
N LEU A 582 6.43 -22.33 2.68
CA LEU A 582 7.17 -22.01 3.90
C LEU A 582 6.25 -21.78 5.11
N ILE A 583 5.12 -21.10 4.92
CA ILE A 583 4.14 -20.86 5.98
C ILE A 583 3.45 -22.13 6.46
N ARG A 584 3.41 -23.21 5.67
CA ARG A 584 2.82 -24.49 6.09
C ARG A 584 3.46 -25.03 7.37
N ASP A 585 4.74 -24.78 7.62
CA ASP A 585 5.42 -25.21 8.85
C ASP A 585 4.74 -24.62 10.10
N TYR A 586 4.21 -23.41 10.01
CA TYR A 586 3.51 -22.76 11.11
C TYR A 586 2.10 -23.31 11.40
N HIS A 587 1.58 -24.16 10.52
CA HIS A 587 0.30 -24.85 10.73
C HIS A 587 0.41 -26.11 11.61
N PHE A 588 1.61 -26.42 12.07
CA PHE A 588 1.86 -27.57 12.94
C PHE A 588 2.45 -27.11 14.28
N VAL A 589 2.11 -27.83 15.34
CA VAL A 589 2.69 -27.72 16.67
C VAL A 589 2.79 -29.12 17.28
N ASP A 590 3.90 -29.43 17.89
CA ASP A 590 4.20 -30.76 18.47
C ASP A 590 3.94 -31.92 17.47
N GLY A 591 4.26 -31.71 16.19
CA GLY A 591 4.04 -32.66 15.10
C GLY A 591 2.57 -32.88 14.70
N LYS A 592 1.65 -32.07 15.25
CA LYS A 592 0.20 -32.18 14.97
C LYS A 592 -0.29 -30.88 14.29
N PRO A 593 -1.29 -30.97 13.40
CA PRO A 593 -1.95 -29.81 12.86
C PRO A 593 -2.55 -28.94 13.97
N LEU A 594 -2.59 -27.62 13.76
CA LEU A 594 -3.16 -26.65 14.72
C LEU A 594 -4.62 -26.96 15.09
N GLY A 595 -5.38 -27.65 14.24
CA GLY A 595 -6.80 -27.96 14.47
C GLY A 595 -7.72 -26.74 14.37
N GLU A 596 -7.26 -25.65 13.81
CA GLU A 596 -8.06 -24.42 13.60
C GLU A 596 -8.75 -24.45 12.24
N ALA A 597 -10.03 -24.13 12.21
CA ALA A 597 -10.82 -24.16 10.98
C ALA A 597 -10.39 -23.11 9.95
N ASN A 598 -9.85 -21.96 10.39
CA ASN A 598 -9.41 -20.89 9.50
C ASN A 598 -8.27 -20.07 10.14
N PRO A 599 -7.03 -20.52 10.04
CA PRO A 599 -5.87 -19.82 10.60
C PRO A 599 -5.40 -18.65 9.71
N ARG A 600 -6.32 -17.81 9.20
CA ARG A 600 -6.05 -16.75 8.24
C ARG A 600 -4.98 -15.74 8.70
N TRP A 601 -4.82 -15.56 10.01
CA TRP A 601 -3.84 -14.64 10.59
C TRP A 601 -2.38 -15.07 10.32
N LEU A 602 -2.13 -16.36 10.04
CA LEU A 602 -0.82 -16.82 9.59
C LEU A 602 -0.47 -16.34 8.17
N GLN A 603 -1.45 -15.83 7.43
CA GLN A 603 -1.25 -15.30 6.08
C GLN A 603 -0.94 -13.80 6.06
N ASP A 604 -0.88 -13.12 7.21
CA ASP A 604 -0.45 -11.72 7.28
C ASP A 604 1.00 -11.57 6.82
N ASP A 605 1.31 -10.48 6.12
CA ASP A 605 2.63 -10.27 5.54
C ASP A 605 3.75 -10.26 6.59
N TYR A 606 3.56 -9.65 7.76
CA TYR A 606 4.60 -9.67 8.79
C TYR A 606 4.97 -11.09 9.23
N VAL A 607 4.02 -12.03 9.24
CA VAL A 607 4.27 -13.45 9.56
C VAL A 607 5.11 -14.11 8.48
N LYS A 608 4.82 -13.80 7.22
CA LYS A 608 5.60 -14.26 6.07
C LYS A 608 7.03 -13.70 6.10
N PHE A 609 7.20 -12.44 6.51
CA PHE A 609 8.52 -11.86 6.69
C PHE A 609 9.30 -12.49 7.87
N ILE A 610 8.65 -12.78 9.00
CA ILE A 610 9.28 -13.57 10.08
C ILE A 610 9.74 -14.93 9.53
N ARG A 611 8.90 -15.62 8.75
CA ARG A 611 9.27 -16.91 8.17
C ARG A 611 10.39 -16.80 7.13
N LEU A 612 10.41 -15.72 6.34
CA LEU A 612 11.49 -15.42 5.43
C LEU A 612 12.82 -15.22 6.17
N THR A 613 12.85 -14.40 7.23
CA THR A 613 14.07 -14.17 8.01
C THR A 613 14.58 -15.47 8.64
N GLN A 614 13.69 -16.30 9.17
CA GLN A 614 14.01 -17.63 9.67
C GLN A 614 14.65 -18.50 8.57
N GLN A 615 14.06 -18.53 7.37
CA GLN A 615 14.57 -19.30 6.24
C GLN A 615 15.96 -18.84 5.82
N LEU A 616 16.18 -17.52 5.74
CA LEU A 616 17.46 -16.94 5.32
C LEU A 616 18.58 -17.24 6.34
N ILE A 617 18.31 -17.06 7.63
CA ILE A 617 19.29 -17.39 8.69
C ILE A 617 19.56 -18.89 8.75
N THR A 618 18.55 -19.74 8.65
CA THR A 618 18.74 -21.20 8.62
C THR A 618 19.59 -21.63 7.41
N ALA A 619 19.38 -21.03 6.25
CA ALA A 619 20.18 -21.30 5.05
C ALA A 619 21.63 -20.78 5.17
N THR A 620 21.85 -19.76 5.98
CA THR A 620 23.19 -19.22 6.30
C THR A 620 23.89 -20.02 7.40
N GLY A 621 23.13 -20.62 8.30
CA GLY A 621 23.60 -21.44 9.41
C GLY A 621 23.88 -20.66 10.69
N SER A 622 24.05 -19.34 10.61
CA SER A 622 24.31 -18.47 11.78
C SER A 622 24.00 -17.02 11.46
N GLY A 623 23.54 -16.23 12.43
CA GLY A 623 23.26 -14.81 12.24
C GLY A 623 22.28 -14.21 13.25
N VAL A 624 21.96 -12.94 13.02
CA VAL A 624 21.11 -12.09 13.88
C VAL A 624 19.97 -11.51 13.07
N VAL A 625 18.77 -11.53 13.64
CA VAL A 625 17.58 -10.82 13.15
C VAL A 625 17.21 -9.75 14.17
N GLY A 626 16.98 -8.51 13.73
CA GLY A 626 16.44 -7.41 14.53
C GLY A 626 15.27 -6.76 13.80
N ILE A 627 14.03 -7.07 14.17
CA ILE A 627 12.84 -6.61 13.47
C ILE A 627 11.78 -6.07 14.42
N ILE A 628 11.00 -5.11 13.94
CA ILE A 628 9.76 -4.68 14.61
C ILE A 628 8.55 -5.16 13.81
N THR A 629 7.58 -5.75 14.49
CA THR A 629 6.38 -6.34 13.87
C THR A 629 5.14 -6.13 14.73
N ASN A 630 3.96 -6.47 14.19
CA ASN A 630 2.76 -6.65 15.00
C ASN A 630 3.02 -7.67 16.11
N HIS A 631 2.66 -7.33 17.34
CA HIS A 631 2.94 -8.16 18.52
C HIS A 631 2.03 -9.40 18.66
N ALA A 632 1.00 -9.55 17.82
CA ALA A 632 0.00 -10.62 17.99
C ALA A 632 0.60 -12.05 17.99
N TYR A 633 1.77 -12.24 17.39
CA TYR A 633 2.38 -13.58 17.36
C TYR A 633 2.98 -14.02 18.70
N ILE A 634 3.20 -13.12 19.68
CA ILE A 634 3.87 -13.44 20.94
C ILE A 634 2.94 -14.17 21.93
N ASP A 635 1.62 -13.89 21.90
CA ASP A 635 0.67 -14.42 22.88
C ASP A 635 -0.55 -15.15 22.28
N ASN A 636 -0.95 -14.84 21.03
CA ASN A 636 -2.16 -15.39 20.47
C ASN A 636 -2.00 -16.89 20.13
N ALA A 637 -3.02 -17.68 20.45
CA ALA A 637 -3.02 -19.14 20.30
C ALA A 637 -2.81 -19.61 18.84
N THR A 638 -3.29 -18.85 17.84
CA THR A 638 -3.12 -19.20 16.41
C THR A 638 -1.66 -19.30 16.00
N PHE A 639 -0.76 -18.52 16.62
CA PHE A 639 0.66 -18.49 16.28
C PHE A 639 1.54 -19.48 17.05
N ARG A 640 0.97 -20.44 17.80
CA ARG A 640 1.75 -21.39 18.59
C ARG A 640 2.72 -22.24 17.76
N GLY A 641 2.34 -22.60 16.52
CA GLY A 641 3.25 -23.31 15.60
C GLY A 641 4.39 -22.41 15.12
N ALA A 642 4.12 -21.11 14.85
CA ALA A 642 5.16 -20.14 14.52
C ALA A 642 6.15 -19.96 15.67
N ARG A 643 5.66 -19.82 16.92
CA ARG A 643 6.52 -19.69 18.10
C ARG A 643 7.39 -20.91 18.32
N GLN A 644 6.83 -22.11 18.23
CA GLN A 644 7.60 -23.35 18.30
C GLN A 644 8.68 -23.41 17.22
N SER A 645 8.33 -23.05 15.98
CA SER A 645 9.28 -23.00 14.86
C SER A 645 10.42 -22.00 15.11
N ILE A 646 10.12 -20.81 15.66
CA ILE A 646 11.14 -19.80 16.02
C ILE A 646 12.08 -20.39 17.09
N ILE A 647 11.55 -20.95 18.16
CA ILE A 647 12.36 -21.56 19.23
C ILE A 647 13.29 -22.64 18.68
N ASN A 648 12.81 -23.47 17.74
CA ASN A 648 13.60 -24.53 17.14
C ASN A 648 14.70 -24.04 16.20
N SER A 649 14.61 -22.80 15.71
CA SER A 649 15.55 -22.26 14.71
C SER A 649 16.57 -21.29 15.31
N PHE A 650 16.29 -20.71 16.46
CA PHE A 650 17.14 -19.71 17.08
C PHE A 650 17.52 -20.12 18.49
N SER A 651 18.81 -19.99 18.81
CA SER A 651 19.35 -20.33 20.11
C SER A 651 19.07 -19.29 21.18
N ARG A 652 18.93 -18.01 20.78
CA ARG A 652 18.53 -16.91 21.68
C ARG A 652 17.46 -16.06 21.03
N THR A 653 16.49 -15.67 21.85
CA THR A 653 15.37 -14.82 21.43
C THR A 653 15.11 -13.75 22.50
N TRP A 654 15.00 -12.51 22.09
CA TRP A 654 14.53 -11.39 22.92
C TRP A 654 13.31 -10.77 22.26
N VAL A 655 12.29 -10.52 23.06
CA VAL A 655 11.06 -9.85 22.61
C VAL A 655 10.78 -8.67 23.52
N LEU A 656 10.82 -7.48 22.97
CA LEU A 656 10.45 -6.23 23.62
C LEU A 656 9.04 -5.84 23.14
N ASP A 657 8.03 -6.07 23.99
CA ASP A 657 6.65 -5.69 23.68
C ASP A 657 6.44 -4.20 23.98
N LEU A 658 6.17 -3.43 22.95
CA LEU A 658 5.89 -2.00 23.03
C LEU A 658 4.40 -1.70 23.14
N HIS A 659 3.55 -2.73 23.19
CA HIS A 659 2.10 -2.57 23.39
C HIS A 659 1.43 -1.57 22.42
N GLY A 660 0.50 -0.74 22.92
CA GLY A 660 -0.19 0.28 22.14
C GLY A 660 -1.37 -0.24 21.31
N ASN A 661 -1.95 -1.40 21.66
CA ASN A 661 -3.06 -1.99 20.93
C ASN A 661 -4.39 -1.34 21.32
N THR A 662 -4.83 -0.35 20.54
CA THR A 662 -6.09 0.34 20.79
C THR A 662 -7.32 -0.55 20.53
N LYS A 663 -7.22 -1.57 19.69
CA LYS A 663 -8.30 -2.56 19.48
C LYS A 663 -8.53 -3.44 20.70
N LYS A 664 -7.50 -3.73 21.47
CA LYS A 664 -7.59 -4.43 22.76
C LYS A 664 -7.90 -3.48 23.93
N ALA A 665 -7.91 -2.15 23.69
CA ALA A 665 -7.96 -1.11 24.73
C ALA A 665 -6.91 -1.35 25.83
N GLU A 666 -5.68 -1.64 25.40
CA GLU A 666 -4.55 -1.86 26.30
C GLU A 666 -4.30 -0.63 27.18
N LYS A 667 -3.89 -0.90 28.40
CA LYS A 667 -3.53 0.11 29.39
C LYS A 667 -2.28 -0.34 30.10
N HIS A 668 -1.55 0.62 30.63
CA HIS A 668 -0.48 0.35 31.59
C HIS A 668 -1.05 -0.44 32.81
N PRO A 669 -0.29 -1.31 33.46
CA PRO A 669 -0.76 -2.08 34.61
C PRO A 669 -1.35 -1.25 35.79
N ASP A 670 -0.95 0.01 35.92
CA ASP A 670 -1.53 0.97 36.88
C ASP A 670 -2.87 1.60 36.44
N GLY A 671 -3.36 1.26 35.21
CA GLY A 671 -4.59 1.78 34.62
C GLY A 671 -4.43 3.06 33.80
N SER A 672 -3.23 3.65 33.74
CA SER A 672 -2.93 4.82 32.92
C SER A 672 -2.95 4.50 31.41
N THR A 673 -2.89 5.56 30.59
CA THR A 673 -2.96 5.43 29.12
C THR A 673 -1.70 4.80 28.56
N ASP A 674 -1.89 3.83 27.67
CA ASP A 674 -0.83 3.26 26.83
C ASP A 674 -1.04 3.63 25.37
N THR A 675 -0.04 4.23 24.71
CA THR A 675 -0.14 4.66 23.30
C THR A 675 0.90 3.96 22.44
N ASN A 676 0.54 3.76 21.18
CA ASN A 676 1.44 3.13 20.22
C ASN A 676 2.58 4.07 19.82
N VAL A 677 3.75 3.52 19.56
CA VAL A 677 4.89 4.28 19.01
C VAL A 677 4.66 4.69 17.54
N PHE A 678 3.72 4.03 16.85
CA PHE A 678 3.24 4.38 15.51
C PHE A 678 1.82 4.95 15.58
N GLU A 679 1.35 5.51 14.47
CA GLU A 679 -0.06 5.92 14.28
C GLU A 679 -0.95 4.78 13.79
N ILE A 680 -0.88 3.63 14.46
CA ILE A 680 -1.66 2.43 14.12
C ILE A 680 -2.43 1.89 15.32
N GLN A 681 -3.38 0.99 15.05
CA GLN A 681 -4.24 0.41 16.07
C GLN A 681 -3.73 -0.93 16.64
N GLN A 682 -2.79 -1.58 15.95
CA GLN A 682 -2.19 -2.84 16.39
C GLN A 682 -0.98 -2.55 17.29
N GLY A 683 -0.86 -3.28 18.38
CA GLY A 683 0.34 -3.25 19.20
C GLY A 683 1.54 -3.83 18.45
N VAL A 684 2.73 -3.40 18.81
CA VAL A 684 3.98 -3.76 18.15
C VAL A 684 5.01 -4.29 19.13
N ALA A 685 5.89 -5.17 18.65
CA ALA A 685 7.01 -5.70 19.39
C ALA A 685 8.30 -5.71 18.56
N ILE A 686 9.42 -5.41 19.21
CA ILE A 686 10.76 -5.59 18.63
C ILE A 686 11.25 -6.98 19.01
N SER A 687 11.81 -7.71 18.05
CA SER A 687 12.35 -9.04 18.27
C SER A 687 13.78 -9.14 17.77
N PHE A 688 14.63 -9.70 18.64
CA PHE A 688 15.97 -10.10 18.27
C PHE A 688 16.05 -11.64 18.32
N LEU A 689 16.46 -12.23 17.19
CA LEU A 689 16.56 -13.67 17.03
C LEU A 689 18.00 -14.01 16.65
N VAL A 690 18.67 -14.82 17.43
CA VAL A 690 20.09 -15.15 17.19
C VAL A 690 20.22 -16.65 16.98
N SER A 691 20.80 -17.04 15.85
CA SER A 691 21.28 -18.38 15.59
C SER A 691 22.79 -18.38 15.82
N ARG A 692 23.24 -18.94 16.95
CA ARG A 692 24.66 -19.02 17.30
C ARG A 692 25.40 -20.05 16.45
N ILE A 693 26.71 -19.93 16.40
CA ILE A 693 27.59 -20.89 15.75
C ILE A 693 27.66 -22.18 16.57
N GLU A 694 27.68 -22.07 17.88
CA GLU A 694 27.77 -23.20 18.80
C GLU A 694 26.38 -23.63 19.26
N ASN A 695 26.18 -24.95 19.45
CA ASN A 695 24.94 -25.48 19.99
C ASN A 695 24.78 -25.04 21.46
N ALA A 696 23.83 -24.15 21.71
CA ALA A 696 23.50 -23.66 23.03
C ALA A 696 22.03 -24.00 23.36
N GLU A 697 21.71 -24.12 24.64
CA GLU A 697 20.32 -24.23 25.09
C GLU A 697 19.52 -23.00 24.64
N ASN A 698 18.27 -23.23 24.26
CA ASN A 698 17.39 -22.17 23.80
C ASN A 698 17.03 -21.24 24.95
N GLU A 699 17.37 -19.97 24.81
CA GLU A 699 17.07 -18.92 25.78
C GLU A 699 16.07 -17.92 25.21
N MET A 700 14.99 -17.68 25.96
CA MET A 700 13.94 -16.73 25.60
C MET A 700 13.82 -15.66 26.65
N ASN A 701 13.90 -14.40 26.23
CA ASN A 701 13.84 -13.22 27.09
C ASN A 701 12.71 -12.29 26.62
N HIS A 702 12.00 -11.70 27.58
CA HIS A 702 10.87 -10.80 27.32
C HIS A 702 10.98 -9.54 28.19
N CYS A 703 10.57 -8.41 27.63
CA CYS A 703 10.42 -7.16 28.36
C CYS A 703 9.20 -6.41 27.83
N ASP A 704 8.46 -5.75 28.73
CA ASP A 704 7.31 -4.90 28.41
C ASP A 704 7.68 -3.44 28.60
N ILE A 705 7.34 -2.58 27.63
CA ILE A 705 7.40 -1.12 27.76
C ILE A 705 5.99 -0.57 27.55
N PHE A 706 5.42 -0.05 28.64
CA PHE A 706 4.12 0.64 28.64
C PHE A 706 4.30 2.15 28.74
N GLY A 707 3.23 2.90 28.46
CA GLY A 707 3.15 4.32 28.65
C GLY A 707 2.84 5.12 27.39
N THR A 708 3.06 6.44 27.45
CA THR A 708 2.86 7.29 26.27
C THR A 708 3.95 7.06 25.23
N ARG A 709 3.70 7.51 23.98
CA ARG A 709 4.68 7.46 22.89
C ARG A 709 6.01 8.10 23.30
N GLU A 710 5.95 9.25 23.94
CA GLU A 710 7.13 10.03 24.37
C GLU A 710 7.97 9.24 25.38
N CYS A 711 7.34 8.60 26.37
CA CYS A 711 8.03 7.75 27.34
C CYS A 711 8.75 6.58 26.66
N LYS A 712 8.07 5.89 25.75
CA LYS A 712 8.65 4.76 24.99
C LYS A 712 9.80 5.21 24.11
N VAL A 713 9.67 6.35 23.43
CA VAL A 713 10.72 6.96 22.61
C VAL A 713 11.95 7.30 23.46
N LEU A 714 11.77 7.89 24.64
CA LEU A 714 12.87 8.23 25.54
C LEU A 714 13.60 6.97 26.02
N GLU A 715 12.86 5.93 26.39
CA GLU A 715 13.44 4.68 26.84
C GLU A 715 14.23 3.98 25.72
N LEU A 716 13.67 3.89 24.52
CA LEU A 716 14.35 3.33 23.36
C LEU A 716 15.59 4.14 22.94
N SER A 717 15.58 5.44 23.16
CA SER A 717 16.74 6.30 22.86
C SER A 717 17.90 6.08 23.84
N SER A 718 17.60 5.76 25.09
CA SER A 718 18.58 5.65 26.19
C SER A 718 19.06 4.22 26.44
N THR A 719 18.36 3.19 25.92
CA THR A 719 18.66 1.79 26.18
C THR A 719 19.11 1.03 24.93
N SER A 720 19.62 -0.17 25.13
CA SER A 720 19.97 -1.15 24.10
C SER A 720 19.66 -2.55 24.62
N ILE A 721 19.93 -3.59 23.84
CA ILE A 721 19.67 -4.97 24.26
C ILE A 721 20.41 -5.34 25.54
N LEU A 722 21.61 -4.81 25.76
CA LEU A 722 22.43 -5.10 26.94
C LEU A 722 21.97 -4.35 28.21
N THR A 723 21.26 -3.23 28.05
CA THR A 723 20.83 -2.39 29.17
C THR A 723 19.33 -2.51 29.47
N THR A 724 18.56 -3.13 28.59
CA THR A 724 17.15 -3.46 28.82
C THR A 724 17.00 -4.53 29.90
N ALA A 725 16.03 -4.36 30.80
CA ALA A 725 15.75 -5.29 31.90
C ALA A 725 14.92 -6.49 31.43
N TRP A 726 15.58 -7.56 31.03
CA TRP A 726 14.95 -8.74 30.49
C TRP A 726 14.45 -9.71 31.54
N ASN A 727 13.28 -10.29 31.34
CA ASN A 727 12.74 -11.42 32.08
C ASN A 727 12.90 -12.70 31.26
N THR A 728 13.56 -13.71 31.82
CA THR A 728 13.67 -15.00 31.15
C THR A 728 12.32 -15.71 31.16
N VAL A 729 11.91 -16.20 29.99
CA VAL A 729 10.65 -16.91 29.76
C VAL A 729 10.96 -18.33 29.35
N HIS A 730 10.16 -19.30 29.82
CA HIS A 730 10.27 -20.72 29.43
C HIS A 730 9.01 -21.13 28.66
N PRO A 731 8.98 -20.94 27.33
CA PRO A 731 7.84 -21.34 26.50
C PRO A 731 7.61 -22.85 26.55
N GLN A 732 6.36 -23.29 26.74
CA GLN A 732 6.00 -24.68 26.87
C GLN A 732 4.79 -25.02 26.01
N SER A 733 4.73 -26.29 25.57
CA SER A 733 3.55 -26.90 24.98
C SER A 733 2.29 -26.63 25.84
N PRO A 734 1.11 -26.43 25.26
CA PRO A 734 0.83 -26.44 23.83
C PRO A 734 0.94 -25.07 23.15
N PHE A 735 1.17 -23.99 23.88
CA PHE A 735 1.04 -22.63 23.34
C PHE A 735 2.38 -21.94 23.06
N TYR A 736 3.46 -22.35 23.68
CA TYR A 736 4.81 -21.77 23.52
C TYR A 736 4.82 -20.25 23.64
N LEU A 737 4.10 -19.67 24.61
CA LEU A 737 3.94 -18.23 24.77
C LEU A 737 5.27 -17.52 25.02
N PHE A 738 5.45 -16.37 24.38
CA PHE A 738 6.64 -15.52 24.51
C PHE A 738 6.49 -14.42 25.55
N VAL A 739 5.51 -14.54 26.43
CA VAL A 739 5.23 -13.63 27.53
C VAL A 739 5.39 -14.34 28.88
N PRO A 740 5.79 -13.61 29.94
CA PRO A 740 5.85 -14.19 31.28
C PRO A 740 4.50 -14.78 31.70
N GLN A 741 4.53 -15.93 32.34
CA GLN A 741 3.35 -16.62 32.83
C GLN A 741 3.52 -17.06 34.26
N ASP A 742 2.52 -16.79 35.12
CA ASP A 742 2.40 -17.47 36.40
C ASP A 742 1.95 -18.93 36.17
N LYS A 743 2.83 -19.85 36.48
CA LYS A 743 2.63 -21.27 36.33
C LYS A 743 2.36 -22.01 37.65
N THR A 744 2.23 -21.28 38.73
CA THR A 744 2.09 -21.85 40.08
C THR A 744 0.92 -22.84 40.17
N LEU A 745 -0.20 -22.53 39.51
CA LEU A 745 -1.39 -23.36 39.47
C LEU A 745 -1.50 -24.26 38.20
N SER A 746 -0.50 -24.19 37.30
CA SER A 746 -0.58 -24.87 35.99
C SER A 746 -0.66 -26.42 36.12
N SER A 747 0.10 -27.00 37.05
CA SER A 747 0.08 -28.42 37.28
C SER A 747 -1.28 -28.91 37.81
N GLU A 748 -1.89 -28.13 38.68
CA GLU A 748 -3.25 -28.42 39.20
C GLU A 748 -4.29 -28.25 38.07
N TYR A 749 -4.21 -27.16 37.33
CA TYR A 749 -5.12 -26.86 36.22
C TYR A 749 -5.12 -27.99 35.16
N HIS A 750 -3.96 -28.49 34.81
CA HIS A 750 -3.83 -29.56 33.82
C HIS A 750 -4.34 -30.94 34.28
N GLN A 751 -4.62 -31.12 35.56
CA GLN A 751 -5.25 -32.30 36.08
C GLN A 751 -6.76 -32.33 35.82
N PHE A 752 -7.38 -31.17 35.58
CA PHE A 752 -8.80 -31.09 35.27
C PHE A 752 -9.08 -31.48 33.82
N ILE A 753 -10.21 -32.20 33.65
CA ILE A 753 -10.70 -32.56 32.32
C ILE A 753 -11.21 -31.31 31.60
N LYS A 754 -10.93 -31.18 30.33
CA LYS A 754 -11.49 -30.09 29.51
C LYS A 754 -12.98 -30.30 29.32
N ILE A 755 -13.76 -29.18 29.38
CA ILE A 755 -15.21 -29.27 29.18
C ILE A 755 -15.58 -29.82 27.81
N THR A 756 -14.78 -29.57 26.77
CA THR A 756 -14.96 -30.12 25.41
C THR A 756 -14.68 -31.63 25.34
N GLU A 757 -13.89 -32.16 26.25
CA GLU A 757 -13.64 -33.61 26.38
C GLU A 757 -14.72 -34.25 27.25
N ALA A 758 -15.20 -33.53 28.27
CA ALA A 758 -16.28 -33.97 29.13
C ALA A 758 -17.64 -34.02 28.39
N MET A 759 -17.95 -32.99 27.61
CA MET A 759 -19.18 -32.83 26.84
C MET A 759 -18.86 -32.69 25.33
N PRO A 760 -18.80 -33.79 24.60
CA PRO A 760 -18.29 -33.81 23.22
C PRO A 760 -19.12 -33.01 22.22
N LEU A 761 -20.46 -33.06 22.33
CA LEU A 761 -21.31 -32.28 21.45
C LEU A 761 -21.45 -30.85 21.97
N HIS A 762 -20.89 -29.92 21.23
CA HIS A 762 -20.99 -28.47 21.50
C HIS A 762 -20.78 -27.66 20.23
N SER A 763 -21.28 -26.44 20.21
CA SER A 763 -21.00 -25.48 19.15
C SER A 763 -21.13 -24.05 19.66
N ASN A 764 -20.68 -23.08 18.87
CA ASN A 764 -21.07 -21.69 19.11
C ASN A 764 -22.58 -21.55 19.00
N GLY A 765 -23.14 -20.49 19.58
CA GLY A 765 -24.52 -20.10 19.40
C GLY A 765 -24.90 -19.82 17.93
N VAL A 766 -26.16 -19.61 17.72
CA VAL A 766 -26.75 -19.26 16.42
C VAL A 766 -26.22 -17.91 15.96
N VAL A 767 -25.95 -17.77 14.66
CA VAL A 767 -25.66 -16.49 14.01
C VAL A 767 -26.79 -16.19 13.04
N THR A 768 -27.43 -15.05 13.21
CA THR A 768 -28.55 -14.63 12.35
C THR A 768 -28.09 -13.92 11.11
N ALA A 769 -27.03 -13.10 11.19
CA ALA A 769 -26.55 -12.09 10.25
C ALA A 769 -27.53 -10.92 10.02
N ARG A 770 -28.78 -11.02 10.47
CA ARG A 770 -29.85 -9.99 10.35
C ARG A 770 -30.72 -10.02 11.59
N ASP A 771 -30.19 -9.63 12.74
CA ASP A 771 -30.87 -9.68 14.03
C ASP A 771 -32.23 -8.95 14.00
N HIS A 772 -32.28 -7.76 13.41
CA HIS A 772 -33.48 -6.92 13.35
C HIS A 772 -34.66 -7.58 12.63
N MET A 773 -34.40 -8.53 11.72
CA MET A 773 -35.43 -9.34 11.05
C MET A 773 -35.66 -10.68 11.79
N CYS A 774 -34.57 -11.33 12.19
CA CYS A 774 -34.62 -12.71 12.68
C CYS A 774 -34.97 -12.83 14.17
N ILE A 775 -34.79 -11.77 14.97
CA ILE A 775 -34.98 -11.74 16.42
C ILE A 775 -36.12 -10.81 16.75
N ASN A 776 -37.23 -11.36 17.29
CA ASN A 776 -38.47 -10.63 17.57
C ASN A 776 -38.82 -10.73 19.05
N TRP A 777 -39.61 -9.74 19.53
CA TRP A 777 -39.99 -9.64 20.93
C TRP A 777 -40.98 -10.72 21.36
N CYS A 778 -41.91 -11.08 20.47
CA CYS A 778 -42.91 -12.11 20.74
C CYS A 778 -43.03 -13.12 19.58
N ALA A 779 -43.65 -14.24 19.84
CA ALA A 779 -43.88 -15.31 18.87
C ALA A 779 -44.76 -14.87 17.68
N ASN A 780 -45.68 -13.96 17.90
CA ASN A 780 -46.53 -13.43 16.84
C ASN A 780 -45.76 -12.53 15.88
N ASP A 781 -44.95 -11.62 16.40
CA ASP A 781 -44.08 -10.73 15.58
C ASP A 781 -43.13 -11.56 14.70
N ALA A 782 -42.52 -12.61 15.28
CA ALA A 782 -41.65 -13.52 14.54
C ALA A 782 -42.41 -14.27 13.43
N TRP A 783 -43.65 -14.64 13.69
CA TRP A 783 -44.47 -15.32 12.71
C TRP A 783 -44.88 -14.38 11.56
N GLU A 784 -45.36 -13.18 11.87
CA GLU A 784 -45.73 -12.17 10.88
C GLU A 784 -44.55 -11.77 10.02
N ALA A 785 -43.37 -11.52 10.63
CA ALA A 785 -42.14 -11.22 9.89
C ALA A 785 -41.75 -12.32 8.90
N VAL A 786 -41.85 -13.59 9.30
CA VAL A 786 -41.55 -14.74 8.43
C VAL A 786 -42.53 -14.88 7.29
N GLN A 787 -43.83 -14.70 7.56
CA GLN A 787 -44.85 -14.77 6.52
C GLN A 787 -44.70 -13.63 5.49
N GLU A 788 -44.50 -12.41 5.96
CA GLU A 788 -44.26 -11.25 5.09
C GLU A 788 -42.97 -11.47 4.27
N PHE A 789 -41.85 -11.83 4.92
CA PHE A 789 -40.60 -12.08 4.28
C PHE A 789 -40.69 -13.16 3.18
N ALA A 790 -41.40 -14.24 3.44
CA ALA A 790 -41.56 -15.34 2.49
C ALA A 790 -42.34 -14.94 1.23
N ASN A 791 -43.33 -14.04 1.36
CA ASN A 791 -44.25 -13.66 0.28
C ASN A 791 -43.72 -12.51 -0.61
N LEU A 792 -42.82 -11.69 -0.10
CA LEU A 792 -42.26 -10.56 -0.84
C LEU A 792 -41.28 -11.00 -1.93
N LYS A 793 -41.14 -10.17 -2.98
CA LYS A 793 -40.00 -10.30 -3.92
C LYS A 793 -38.70 -9.99 -3.21
N PRO A 794 -37.57 -10.60 -3.61
CA PRO A 794 -36.28 -10.42 -2.91
C PRO A 794 -35.87 -8.94 -2.70
N ASP A 795 -36.02 -8.09 -3.71
CA ASP A 795 -35.64 -6.69 -3.61
C ASP A 795 -36.55 -5.89 -2.70
N VAL A 796 -37.88 -6.16 -2.73
CA VAL A 796 -38.85 -5.57 -1.85
C VAL A 796 -38.64 -6.04 -0.39
N ALA A 797 -38.30 -7.32 -0.19
CA ALA A 797 -37.97 -7.85 1.12
C ALA A 797 -36.69 -7.19 1.68
N ARG A 798 -35.72 -6.92 0.81
CA ARG A 798 -34.47 -6.24 1.18
C ARG A 798 -34.74 -4.83 1.71
N GLU A 799 -35.54 -4.08 1.00
CA GLU A 799 -35.92 -2.72 1.38
C GLU A 799 -36.79 -2.72 2.65
N ARG A 800 -37.84 -3.54 2.66
CA ARG A 800 -38.81 -3.63 3.76
C ARG A 800 -38.20 -3.96 5.11
N PHE A 801 -37.22 -4.88 5.10
CA PHE A 801 -36.52 -5.34 6.30
C PHE A 801 -35.10 -4.74 6.43
N GLU A 802 -34.75 -3.72 5.68
CA GLU A 802 -33.44 -3.04 5.74
C GLU A 802 -32.24 -4.02 5.72
N LEU A 803 -32.28 -5.04 4.85
CA LEU A 803 -31.37 -6.17 4.90
C LEU A 803 -29.96 -5.87 4.35
N GLY A 804 -29.76 -4.71 3.72
CA GLY A 804 -28.48 -4.35 3.10
C GLY A 804 -28.10 -5.27 1.94
N SER A 805 -26.84 -5.30 1.57
CA SER A 805 -26.30 -6.16 0.50
C SER A 805 -26.19 -7.61 0.95
N ASP A 806 -26.27 -8.54 -0.01
CA ASP A 806 -26.01 -9.96 0.21
C ASP A 806 -24.54 -10.18 0.58
N SER A 807 -24.30 -11.06 1.53
CA SER A 807 -22.95 -11.51 1.88
C SER A 807 -22.72 -12.95 1.35
N ARG A 808 -21.46 -13.38 1.36
CA ARG A 808 -21.10 -14.78 1.03
C ARG A 808 -21.90 -15.80 1.86
N ASP A 809 -22.12 -15.48 3.12
CA ASP A 809 -22.68 -16.43 4.10
C ASP A 809 -24.19 -16.27 4.33
N TRP A 810 -24.80 -15.15 3.90
CA TRP A 810 -26.23 -14.90 4.00
C TRP A 810 -26.74 -14.09 2.79
N GLN A 811 -27.83 -14.60 2.16
CA GLN A 811 -28.45 -13.99 1.00
C GLN A 811 -29.97 -14.05 1.09
N VAL A 812 -30.67 -12.96 0.71
CA VAL A 812 -32.13 -12.86 0.77
C VAL A 812 -32.82 -14.03 0.07
N ARG A 813 -32.38 -14.38 -1.14
CA ARG A 813 -32.97 -15.47 -1.92
C ARG A 813 -32.82 -16.84 -1.24
N LEU A 814 -31.66 -17.09 -0.63
CA LEU A 814 -31.42 -18.35 0.08
C LEU A 814 -32.25 -18.44 1.37
N ALA A 815 -32.37 -17.34 2.09
CA ALA A 815 -33.18 -17.23 3.28
C ALA A 815 -34.67 -17.46 2.97
N GLN A 816 -35.21 -16.83 1.90
CA GLN A 816 -36.58 -17.04 1.43
C GLN A 816 -36.81 -18.49 0.95
N ALA A 817 -35.86 -19.07 0.22
CA ALA A 817 -35.92 -20.45 -0.23
C ALA A 817 -35.95 -21.44 0.95
N ASP A 818 -35.19 -21.14 2.02
CA ASP A 818 -35.20 -21.93 3.24
C ASP A 818 -36.57 -21.94 3.94
N VAL A 819 -37.21 -20.77 4.06
CA VAL A 819 -38.56 -20.66 4.63
C VAL A 819 -39.62 -21.36 3.76
N LYS A 820 -39.54 -21.20 2.42
CA LYS A 820 -40.50 -21.74 1.45
C LYS A 820 -40.40 -23.25 1.26
N ARG A 821 -39.22 -23.82 1.49
CA ARG A 821 -38.93 -25.25 1.21
C ARG A 821 -39.92 -26.22 1.78
N ASP A 822 -40.32 -26.00 3.05
CA ASP A 822 -41.34 -26.86 3.73
C ASP A 822 -42.62 -26.06 4.02
N GLY A 823 -42.73 -24.84 3.46
CA GLY A 823 -43.74 -23.84 3.79
C GLY A 823 -43.48 -23.18 5.16
N PRO A 824 -43.91 -21.91 5.34
CA PRO A 824 -43.87 -21.26 6.65
C PRO A 824 -44.68 -22.09 7.66
N SER A 825 -44.10 -22.34 8.83
CA SER A 825 -44.78 -23.12 9.88
C SER A 825 -44.58 -22.45 11.24
N ARG A 826 -45.73 -22.18 11.92
CA ARG A 826 -45.72 -21.59 13.26
C ARG A 826 -45.00 -22.50 14.30
N LYS A 827 -44.94 -23.81 14.04
CA LYS A 827 -44.24 -24.79 14.89
C LYS A 827 -42.71 -24.57 14.92
N ARG A 828 -42.17 -23.79 13.97
CA ARG A 828 -40.73 -23.43 13.89
C ARG A 828 -40.41 -22.11 14.57
N ILE A 829 -41.40 -21.42 15.13
CA ILE A 829 -41.17 -20.25 16.00
C ILE A 829 -40.76 -20.79 17.36
N VAL A 830 -39.52 -20.46 17.77
CA VAL A 830 -38.94 -20.95 19.01
C VAL A 830 -38.35 -19.79 19.82
N PRO A 831 -38.33 -19.93 21.16
CA PRO A 831 -37.60 -18.98 21.99
C PRO A 831 -36.12 -19.07 21.74
N ILE A 832 -35.44 -17.93 21.77
CA ILE A 832 -33.97 -17.80 21.64
C ILE A 832 -33.42 -16.96 22.78
N HIS A 833 -32.47 -17.50 23.52
CA HIS A 833 -31.70 -16.77 24.53
C HIS A 833 -30.78 -15.82 23.82
N TYR A 834 -31.18 -14.53 23.78
CA TYR A 834 -30.54 -13.53 22.92
C TYR A 834 -29.41 -12.79 23.63
N ARG A 835 -29.66 -12.33 24.86
CA ARG A 835 -28.70 -11.68 25.75
C ARG A 835 -28.88 -12.19 27.19
N PRO A 836 -27.99 -11.88 28.14
CA PRO A 836 -28.17 -12.29 29.51
C PRO A 836 -29.56 -11.86 30.03
N PHE A 837 -30.38 -12.82 30.48
CA PHE A 837 -31.74 -12.64 30.96
C PHE A 837 -32.74 -12.07 29.93
N ASP A 838 -32.37 -12.06 28.63
CA ASP A 838 -33.25 -11.63 27.53
C ASP A 838 -33.57 -12.80 26.61
N THR A 839 -34.76 -13.32 26.67
CA THR A 839 -35.26 -14.36 25.77
C THR A 839 -36.22 -13.73 24.76
N ARG A 840 -35.99 -13.96 23.49
CA ARG A 840 -36.77 -13.48 22.38
C ARG A 840 -37.26 -14.62 21.50
N TRP A 841 -37.77 -14.34 20.30
CA TRP A 841 -38.35 -15.34 19.41
C TRP A 841 -37.69 -15.28 18.02
N THR A 842 -37.49 -16.46 17.45
CA THR A 842 -36.94 -16.59 16.10
C THR A 842 -37.62 -17.73 15.33
N TYR A 843 -37.46 -17.72 14.02
CA TYR A 843 -37.85 -18.83 13.16
C TYR A 843 -36.66 -19.75 12.91
N TYR A 844 -36.78 -21.01 13.36
CA TYR A 844 -35.66 -21.94 13.35
C TYR A 844 -35.90 -23.12 12.39
N THR A 845 -35.06 -23.24 11.34
CA THR A 845 -35.13 -24.34 10.36
C THR A 845 -34.02 -25.37 10.55
N GLY A 846 -32.97 -25.03 11.28
CA GLY A 846 -31.78 -25.85 11.46
C GLY A 846 -30.85 -25.92 10.24
N ARG A 847 -31.17 -25.23 9.14
CA ARG A 847 -30.41 -25.27 7.88
C ARG A 847 -29.48 -24.07 7.76
N SER A 848 -28.21 -24.33 7.48
CA SER A 848 -27.19 -23.29 7.29
C SER A 848 -27.41 -22.48 6.00
N ARG A 849 -27.02 -21.22 6.01
CA ARG A 849 -27.23 -20.25 4.92
C ARG A 849 -28.71 -20.06 4.55
N GLY A 850 -29.63 -20.33 5.48
CA GLY A 850 -31.06 -20.17 5.35
C GLY A 850 -31.57 -18.88 5.99
N TYR A 851 -32.76 -18.96 6.63
CA TYR A 851 -33.32 -17.84 7.36
C TYR A 851 -32.38 -17.33 8.44
N LEU A 852 -31.76 -18.25 9.18
CA LEU A 852 -30.57 -17.99 10.02
C LEU A 852 -29.30 -18.34 9.25
N CYS A 853 -28.30 -17.48 9.35
CA CYS A 853 -27.01 -17.68 8.67
C CYS A 853 -26.34 -18.98 9.10
N MET A 854 -26.15 -19.17 10.43
CA MET A 854 -25.58 -20.36 11.02
C MET A 854 -26.44 -20.85 12.18
N PRO A 855 -27.41 -21.70 11.95
CA PRO A 855 -28.34 -22.17 12.97
C PRO A 855 -27.75 -23.21 13.93
N ARG A 856 -26.58 -23.81 13.63
CA ARG A 856 -25.92 -24.84 14.43
C ARG A 856 -26.81 -26.06 14.65
N GLY A 857 -27.41 -26.57 13.58
CA GLY A 857 -28.48 -27.58 13.61
C GLY A 857 -28.17 -28.79 14.47
N GLU A 858 -26.95 -29.34 14.39
CA GLU A 858 -26.51 -30.51 15.15
C GLU A 858 -26.61 -30.29 16.67
N THR A 859 -26.18 -29.12 17.17
CA THR A 859 -26.22 -28.79 18.60
C THR A 859 -27.58 -28.28 19.02
N MET A 860 -28.13 -27.30 18.30
CA MET A 860 -29.34 -26.57 18.70
C MET A 860 -30.62 -27.38 18.53
N SER A 861 -30.66 -28.41 17.69
CA SER A 861 -31.80 -29.35 17.64
C SER A 861 -32.08 -30.02 18.97
N ASN A 862 -31.05 -30.19 19.81
CA ASN A 862 -31.18 -30.73 21.15
C ASN A 862 -31.83 -29.74 22.15
N MET A 863 -31.96 -28.50 21.80
CA MET A 863 -32.49 -27.40 22.64
C MET A 863 -33.93 -27.04 22.27
N LEU A 864 -34.51 -27.66 21.25
CA LEU A 864 -35.87 -27.40 20.83
C LEU A 864 -36.90 -28.03 21.81
N GLY A 865 -37.94 -27.27 22.11
CA GLY A 865 -39.04 -27.74 22.98
C GLY A 865 -38.81 -27.54 24.49
N GLY A 866 -37.75 -26.92 24.94
CA GLY A 866 -37.52 -26.43 26.31
C GLY A 866 -37.34 -27.54 27.38
N GLN A 867 -37.17 -28.80 26.95
CA GLN A 867 -37.03 -29.94 27.86
C GLN A 867 -35.54 -30.23 28.22
N ASN A 868 -34.61 -29.61 27.57
CA ASN A 868 -33.20 -29.77 27.82
C ASN A 868 -32.59 -28.53 28.54
N ILE A 869 -31.41 -28.71 29.08
CA ILE A 869 -30.62 -27.63 29.67
C ILE A 869 -29.26 -27.65 28.97
N ALA A 870 -28.73 -26.51 28.67
CA ALA A 870 -27.37 -26.39 28.17
C ALA A 870 -26.54 -25.43 29.04
N LEU A 871 -25.28 -25.79 29.23
CA LEU A 871 -24.28 -24.89 29.77
C LEU A 871 -23.78 -23.99 28.64
N ILE A 872 -23.61 -22.72 28.92
CA ILE A 872 -23.01 -21.73 28.03
C ILE A 872 -21.71 -21.23 28.66
N THR A 873 -20.61 -21.27 27.93
CA THR A 873 -19.35 -20.66 28.36
C THR A 873 -18.60 -20.08 27.15
N SER A 874 -17.55 -19.29 27.37
CA SER A 874 -16.75 -18.71 26.29
C SER A 874 -15.35 -19.27 26.27
N ARG A 875 -14.77 -19.42 25.07
CA ARG A 875 -13.35 -19.75 24.89
C ARG A 875 -12.43 -18.57 25.14
N MET A 876 -12.93 -17.36 25.01
CA MET A 876 -12.16 -16.14 25.09
C MET A 876 -12.87 -15.12 25.97
N THR A 877 -12.09 -14.38 26.74
CA THR A 877 -12.56 -13.27 27.57
C THR A 877 -11.84 -11.97 27.22
N LYS A 878 -11.61 -11.75 25.93
CA LYS A 878 -10.82 -10.63 25.41
C LYS A 878 -11.25 -9.30 26.01
N GLY A 879 -10.37 -8.71 26.83
CA GLY A 879 -10.61 -7.42 27.50
C GLY A 879 -11.71 -7.43 28.57
N GLU A 880 -12.06 -8.62 29.12
CA GLU A 880 -13.03 -8.79 30.19
C GLU A 880 -12.55 -9.80 31.23
N THR A 881 -12.93 -9.59 32.49
CA THR A 881 -12.76 -10.61 33.54
C THR A 881 -13.68 -11.79 33.25
N PHE A 882 -13.22 -13.02 33.49
CA PHE A 882 -14.03 -14.23 33.26
C PHE A 882 -15.28 -14.26 34.17
N LYS A 883 -16.44 -14.03 33.56
CA LYS A 883 -17.78 -14.18 34.15
C LYS A 883 -18.74 -14.93 33.21
N HIS A 884 -18.17 -15.58 32.23
CA HIS A 884 -18.85 -16.09 31.04
C HIS A 884 -19.32 -17.53 31.26
N VAL A 885 -20.20 -17.73 32.26
CA VAL A 885 -20.88 -19.00 32.50
C VAL A 885 -22.36 -18.76 32.74
N GLN A 886 -23.21 -19.36 31.94
CA GLN A 886 -24.68 -19.31 32.05
C GLN A 886 -25.31 -20.67 31.74
N VAL A 887 -26.62 -20.79 31.99
CA VAL A 887 -27.45 -21.94 31.58
C VAL A 887 -28.64 -21.43 30.78
N THR A 888 -29.06 -22.26 29.81
CA THR A 888 -30.25 -21.97 29.00
C THR A 888 -31.07 -23.24 28.80
N ARG A 889 -32.38 -23.05 28.55
CA ARG A 889 -33.30 -24.09 28.07
C ARG A 889 -33.64 -23.91 26.60
N ASP A 890 -33.21 -22.81 26.01
CA ASP A 890 -33.62 -22.38 24.70
C ASP A 890 -32.45 -22.43 23.71
N VAL A 891 -32.76 -22.35 22.44
CA VAL A 891 -31.75 -22.04 21.40
C VAL A 891 -31.04 -20.73 21.81
N SER A 892 -29.74 -20.64 21.63
CA SER A 892 -28.97 -19.49 22.09
C SER A 892 -28.23 -18.79 20.95
N GLU A 893 -28.22 -17.47 20.98
CA GLU A 893 -27.45 -16.65 20.05
C GLU A 893 -25.95 -16.66 20.39
N ALA A 894 -25.08 -16.46 19.42
CA ALA A 894 -23.64 -16.57 19.58
C ALA A 894 -23.02 -15.50 20.49
N ILE A 895 -23.58 -14.27 20.53
CA ILE A 895 -23.07 -13.14 21.32
C ILE A 895 -23.83 -12.99 22.65
N VAL A 896 -24.44 -14.06 23.12
CA VAL A 896 -25.28 -14.06 24.34
C VAL A 896 -24.52 -13.67 25.60
N MET A 897 -23.20 -13.91 25.67
CA MET A 897 -22.39 -13.74 26.88
C MET A 897 -21.77 -12.36 27.02
N SER A 898 -21.49 -11.69 25.93
CA SER A 898 -20.70 -10.45 25.90
C SER A 898 -21.01 -9.68 24.62
N PRO A 899 -21.02 -8.34 24.65
CA PRO A 899 -21.14 -7.50 23.45
C PRO A 899 -19.91 -7.60 22.52
N LYS A 900 -18.80 -8.16 23.02
CA LYS A 900 -17.59 -8.38 22.22
C LYS A 900 -17.73 -9.64 21.39
N THR A 901 -17.74 -9.49 20.07
CA THR A 901 -17.97 -10.60 19.12
C THR A 901 -16.94 -11.70 19.21
N SER A 902 -15.73 -11.42 19.73
CA SER A 902 -14.70 -12.44 19.98
C SER A 902 -15.03 -13.36 21.15
N ASN A 903 -15.91 -12.96 22.07
CA ASN A 903 -16.28 -13.70 23.28
C ASN A 903 -17.57 -14.50 23.05
N ASN A 904 -17.62 -15.26 21.96
CA ASN A 904 -18.79 -16.08 21.61
C ASN A 904 -19.16 -17.08 22.69
N GLY A 905 -20.45 -17.25 22.94
CA GLY A 905 -20.97 -18.32 23.75
C GLY A 905 -20.90 -19.67 23.05
N PHE A 906 -20.31 -20.65 23.73
CA PHE A 906 -20.32 -22.06 23.33
C PHE A 906 -21.37 -22.80 24.16
N ILE A 907 -22.24 -23.52 23.49
CA ILE A 907 -23.41 -24.18 24.06
C ILE A 907 -23.14 -25.66 24.15
N PHE A 908 -23.30 -26.25 25.35
CA PHE A 908 -23.12 -27.62 25.71
C PHE A 908 -24.45 -28.21 26.21
N PRO A 909 -25.25 -28.84 25.34
CA PRO A 909 -26.51 -29.46 25.76
C PRO A 909 -26.24 -30.60 26.75
N LEU A 910 -27.01 -30.68 27.82
CA LEU A 910 -26.89 -31.73 28.82
C LEU A 910 -27.28 -33.11 28.27
N PHE A 911 -28.31 -33.13 27.46
CA PHE A 911 -28.79 -34.35 26.81
C PHE A 911 -28.80 -34.23 25.29
N LEU A 912 -28.57 -35.38 24.64
CA LEU A 912 -28.77 -35.57 23.21
C LEU A 912 -30.17 -36.15 23.02
N MET A 913 -31.04 -35.36 22.41
CA MET A 913 -32.47 -35.64 22.31
C MET A 913 -32.78 -36.64 21.18
N PRO A 914 -33.87 -37.45 21.32
CA PRO A 914 -34.35 -38.32 20.25
C PRO A 914 -34.73 -37.53 19.00
N GLY A 915 -34.39 -38.02 17.80
CA GLY A 915 -34.76 -37.36 16.54
C GLY A 915 -33.92 -36.10 16.17
N SER A 916 -32.94 -35.68 16.97
CA SER A 916 -31.96 -34.67 16.57
C SER A 916 -31.06 -35.24 15.46
N HIS A 917 -30.95 -34.50 14.33
CA HIS A 917 -30.19 -34.93 13.15
C HIS A 917 -28.71 -35.17 13.47
N GLN A 918 -28.24 -36.40 13.32
CA GLN A 918 -26.82 -36.69 13.16
C GLN A 918 -26.55 -37.01 11.68
N SER A 919 -25.65 -36.26 11.09
CA SER A 919 -25.04 -36.65 9.82
C SER A 919 -24.18 -37.90 10.04
N GLY A 920 -24.62 -39.02 9.57
CA GLY A 920 -23.78 -40.21 9.40
C GLY A 920 -24.07 -41.46 10.23
N GLY A 921 -25.30 -41.71 10.69
CA GLY A 921 -25.57 -43.03 11.35
C GLY A 921 -27.04 -43.33 11.57
N LEU A 922 -27.47 -44.47 11.10
CA LEU A 922 -28.84 -44.97 11.04
C LEU A 922 -29.36 -45.48 12.41
N MET A 923 -29.14 -44.78 13.54
CA MET A 923 -29.76 -45.09 14.81
C MET A 923 -30.53 -43.86 15.35
N LEU A 924 -31.83 -43.85 15.14
CA LEU A 924 -32.78 -43.04 15.89
C LEU A 924 -32.67 -43.43 17.38
N ARG A 925 -32.19 -42.51 18.22
CA ARG A 925 -32.20 -42.71 19.68
C ARG A 925 -33.65 -42.74 20.16
N ALA A 926 -34.00 -43.77 20.86
CA ALA A 926 -35.36 -43.91 21.41
C ALA A 926 -35.58 -43.10 22.70
N LYS A 927 -34.50 -42.66 23.38
CA LYS A 927 -34.51 -41.93 24.65
C LYS A 927 -33.39 -40.90 24.68
N PRO A 928 -33.56 -39.77 25.46
CA PRO A 928 -32.47 -38.83 25.71
C PRO A 928 -31.25 -39.53 26.30
N VAL A 929 -30.05 -39.19 25.82
CA VAL A 929 -28.77 -39.70 26.29
C VAL A 929 -27.94 -38.55 26.80
N ALA A 930 -27.30 -38.69 27.96
CA ALA A 930 -26.42 -37.65 28.49
C ALA A 930 -25.25 -37.36 27.54
N ASN A 931 -24.97 -36.08 27.32
CA ASN A 931 -23.87 -35.59 26.49
C ASN A 931 -22.55 -35.59 27.28
N PHE A 932 -22.19 -36.73 27.84
CA PHE A 932 -20.95 -36.92 28.56
C PHE A 932 -20.11 -38.04 27.96
N ALA A 933 -18.80 -37.77 27.84
CA ALA A 933 -17.85 -38.82 27.44
C ALA A 933 -17.72 -39.89 28.51
N THR A 934 -17.57 -41.16 28.09
CA THR A 934 -17.42 -42.30 28.99
C THR A 934 -16.24 -42.13 29.96
N ALA A 935 -15.17 -41.50 29.53
CA ALA A 935 -14.01 -41.16 30.38
C ALA A 935 -14.38 -40.23 31.53
N PHE A 936 -15.17 -39.19 31.26
CA PHE A 936 -15.68 -38.27 32.28
C PHE A 936 -16.59 -38.96 33.28
N LEU A 937 -17.55 -39.77 32.79
CA LEU A 937 -18.46 -40.55 33.67
C LEU A 937 -17.69 -41.50 34.61
N ARG A 938 -16.61 -42.12 34.10
CA ARG A 938 -15.75 -42.99 34.95
C ARG A 938 -14.97 -42.17 35.99
N LEU A 939 -14.59 -40.94 35.66
CA LEU A 939 -13.91 -40.07 36.59
C LEU A 939 -14.85 -39.64 37.74
N VAL A 940 -16.07 -39.21 37.41
CA VAL A 940 -17.08 -38.78 38.38
C VAL A 940 -17.56 -39.98 39.25
N ALA A 941 -17.60 -41.17 38.71
CA ALA A 941 -17.98 -42.38 39.46
C ALA A 941 -16.89 -42.86 40.45
N LYS A 942 -15.68 -42.36 40.40
CA LYS A 942 -14.55 -42.69 41.27
C LYS A 942 -14.39 -41.68 42.42
N GLY A 943 -14.97 -40.48 42.33
CA GLY A 943 -15.01 -39.47 43.37
C GLY A 943 -16.32 -39.41 44.04
#